data_bffa6b6852e4c4bcb564b7a4438e8e2e
#
_entry.id   bffa6b6852e4c4bcb564b7a4438e8e2e
#
_cell.length_a   1.000
_cell.length_b   1.000
_cell.length_c   1.000
_cell.angle_alpha   90.00
_cell.angle_beta   90.00
_cell.angle_gamma   90.00
#
_symmetry.space_group_name_H-M   'P 1'
#
loop_
_entity.id
_entity.type
_entity.pdbx_description
1 polymer ?
#
loop_
_entity_poly.entity_id
_entity_poly.type
_entity_poly.pdbx_seq_one_letter_code
_entity_poly.pdbx_strand_id
1 'polypeptide(L)'
;MAVSMRDLDPAFHGAGQKAGLEIWRIENFRPVIVPQSSHGKFFMGDSYVILKTTASKSGALRHDIHYWLGKDTSQDEAGTAAIKTVELDAALGGRAVQYREVQGHETAKFLSYFKPCIIPQEGGIASGFKHAEAEEHTTRLFVCKGKHVVHVKEVSFARSSLNHDDIFVLDTKSKIFQFNGSNSSIQERAKALEVVQYIKDTYHDGKCDIASIEDGKLMADADTGEFWALFGGFAPLPKKTANDEDKNFDSHSTKLLRVEKEKAEPVEADSLTRELLETNKCYLLDCGLELFVWMGRNTSLDERRSASGAAEELLRGPDRSKSHMIRVIEGFETVMFKSKFDSWPQTVEVAVSEDGRGKVAALLKRQGVNVKGLLKADPVKEEPQPYIDCTGNLLVWRVNGQEKILLPASDQSKIYSGDCYIFQYSYPGEDKEEQLIGTWFGKQSIEEERASAISLASKMVESLKFLPAQARIYEGNEPIQFYSIFQSLIVLKGGLSDGYKKYVAEKEVPDETYQEDGVALFRVQGSGPDNMQAIQVEAVASSLNSSYCYILHSGSTVFTWSGSLATADDQELVERQLDLIKPNLQSKPQKENTESEQFWDLLGGKAEYPSQKIVRDAESDPRLFSCIFSNENLKVVEIYNFTQDDLMTEDMFILDCHTDIFVWVGQEVNSKDKMHALTIGEKFLERDFLMENLSRQAPIYIVMEGSEPPFFTRFFTWDSAKSKMHGNSFQRKLTIVKHGRAPAVDKPKRRTPVSYGGRSSVPEKSQRSRSMSFSPDRVRVRGRSPAFNALAATFESANARNLSTPPPMVRKSQLYPKSVTPDSSKLASKSSAIAALTASFEKTNNIPRSPKVSAGAPKPKPETNSKDTFMSSKMESLTIEEDVKEGEAEDEGVPIYPYERLKTTSAEPVAEIDVTKREIYLSSEEFREHLGMAKDAFYKLPKWKQNKLKMAVQLF
;
A
#
# COMPACT_ATOMS: atom_id res chain seq x y z
N MET A 1 -22.00 -32.18 -8.97
CA MET A 1 -22.88 -32.94 -8.04
C MET A 1 -22.40 -32.60 -6.64
N ALA A 2 -23.30 -32.17 -5.75
CA ALA A 2 -22.92 -31.97 -4.35
C ALA A 2 -22.53 -33.33 -3.75
N VAL A 3 -21.35 -33.41 -3.17
CA VAL A 3 -20.93 -34.56 -2.36
C VAL A 3 -21.98 -34.74 -1.26
N SER A 4 -22.47 -35.95 -1.05
CA SER A 4 -23.40 -36.18 0.01
C SER A 4 -22.76 -35.78 1.33
N MET A 5 -23.47 -35.03 2.19
CA MET A 5 -22.97 -34.64 3.52
C MET A 5 -22.58 -35.88 4.39
N ARG A 6 -22.90 -37.08 3.95
CA ARG A 6 -22.55 -38.33 4.62
C ARG A 6 -21.12 -38.81 4.33
N ASP A 7 -20.54 -38.32 3.26
CA ASP A 7 -19.21 -38.71 2.80
C ASP A 7 -18.12 -37.69 3.16
N LEU A 8 -18.50 -36.53 3.77
CA LEU A 8 -17.59 -35.52 4.21
C LEU A 8 -16.93 -35.88 5.55
N ASP A 9 -15.63 -35.70 5.64
CA ASP A 9 -14.92 -35.89 6.91
C ASP A 9 -15.52 -34.98 8.00
N PRO A 10 -15.87 -35.52 9.16
CA PRO A 10 -16.48 -34.77 10.26
C PRO A 10 -15.68 -33.53 10.69
N ALA A 11 -14.35 -33.51 10.51
CA ALA A 11 -13.48 -32.38 10.83
C ALA A 11 -13.74 -31.14 9.96
N PHE A 12 -14.39 -31.28 8.82
CA PHE A 12 -14.76 -30.18 7.91
C PHE A 12 -16.18 -29.67 8.11
N HIS A 13 -16.93 -30.23 9.05
CA HIS A 13 -18.29 -29.77 9.29
C HIS A 13 -18.32 -28.30 9.76
N GLY A 14 -18.97 -27.44 8.98
CA GLY A 14 -19.08 -26.00 9.27
C GLY A 14 -17.88 -25.18 8.85
N ALA A 15 -16.89 -25.78 8.18
CA ALA A 15 -15.75 -25.04 7.62
C ALA A 15 -16.20 -24.00 6.59
N GLY A 16 -15.51 -22.87 6.54
CA GLY A 16 -15.73 -21.83 5.54
C GLY A 16 -17.00 -21.01 5.67
N GLN A 17 -17.78 -21.14 6.76
CA GLN A 17 -19.02 -20.38 6.96
C GLN A 17 -18.79 -18.94 7.45
N LYS A 18 -17.59 -18.63 7.89
CA LYS A 18 -17.19 -17.30 8.40
C LYS A 18 -15.84 -16.91 7.83
N ALA A 19 -15.64 -15.61 7.59
CA ALA A 19 -14.33 -15.09 7.24
C ALA A 19 -13.30 -15.43 8.33
N GLY A 20 -12.13 -15.95 7.93
CA GLY A 20 -11.09 -16.36 8.85
C GLY A 20 -10.08 -17.33 8.23
N LEU A 21 -9.27 -17.92 9.08
CA LEU A 21 -8.27 -18.92 8.74
C LEU A 21 -8.53 -20.17 9.58
N GLU A 22 -8.70 -21.32 8.94
CA GLU A 22 -8.90 -22.63 9.56
C GLU A 22 -7.79 -23.55 9.09
N ILE A 23 -7.17 -24.30 10.02
CA ILE A 23 -6.02 -25.16 9.74
C ILE A 23 -6.28 -26.55 10.30
N TRP A 24 -6.05 -27.56 9.50
CA TRP A 24 -6.05 -28.96 9.90
C TRP A 24 -4.68 -29.57 9.62
N ARG A 25 -4.20 -30.40 10.54
CA ARG A 25 -3.05 -31.27 10.34
C ARG A 25 -3.54 -32.66 9.95
N ILE A 26 -2.82 -33.34 9.07
CA ILE A 26 -3.13 -34.72 8.72
C ILE A 26 -2.49 -35.62 9.78
N GLU A 27 -3.31 -36.38 10.48
CA GLU A 27 -2.91 -37.36 11.48
C GLU A 27 -3.61 -38.72 11.18
N ASN A 28 -2.84 -39.76 10.96
CA ASN A 28 -3.38 -41.09 10.63
C ASN A 28 -4.40 -41.02 9.50
N PHE A 29 -4.09 -40.35 8.42
CA PHE A 29 -4.94 -40.14 7.22
C PHE A 29 -6.23 -39.33 7.47
N ARG A 30 -6.36 -38.62 8.56
CA ARG A 30 -7.51 -37.78 8.91
C ARG A 30 -7.11 -36.33 9.20
N PRO A 31 -7.92 -35.37 8.81
CA PRO A 31 -7.70 -33.99 9.20
C PRO A 31 -8.07 -33.79 10.67
N VAL A 32 -7.15 -33.22 11.44
CA VAL A 32 -7.33 -32.85 12.84
C VAL A 32 -7.16 -31.31 12.95
N ILE A 33 -8.16 -30.65 13.54
CA ILE A 33 -8.14 -29.18 13.63
C ILE A 33 -6.99 -28.69 14.51
N VAL A 34 -6.26 -27.69 14.02
CA VAL A 34 -5.17 -27.04 14.74
C VAL A 34 -5.74 -25.83 15.49
N PRO A 35 -5.54 -25.72 16.82
CA PRO A 35 -6.00 -24.58 17.61
C PRO A 35 -5.42 -23.25 17.10
N GLN A 36 -6.18 -22.18 17.18
CA GLN A 36 -5.75 -20.86 16.69
C GLN A 36 -4.43 -20.36 17.34
N SER A 37 -4.16 -20.73 18.58
CA SER A 37 -2.89 -20.43 19.29
C SER A 37 -1.66 -21.11 18.67
N SER A 38 -1.88 -22.13 17.82
CA SER A 38 -0.83 -22.88 17.13
C SER A 38 -0.78 -22.59 15.62
N HIS A 39 -1.59 -21.62 15.13
CA HIS A 39 -1.52 -21.21 13.74
C HIS A 39 -0.13 -20.63 13.43
N GLY A 40 0.47 -21.02 12.30
CA GLY A 40 1.83 -20.62 11.92
C GLY A 40 2.94 -21.55 12.46
N LYS A 41 2.62 -22.46 13.37
CA LYS A 41 3.55 -23.48 13.86
C LYS A 41 3.39 -24.76 13.04
N PHE A 42 4.27 -24.97 12.09
CA PHE A 42 4.26 -26.12 11.19
C PHE A 42 5.45 -27.04 11.52
N PHE A 43 5.23 -28.35 11.48
CA PHE A 43 6.28 -29.34 11.65
C PHE A 43 6.74 -29.90 10.32
N MET A 44 8.06 -30.08 10.18
CA MET A 44 8.68 -30.54 8.94
C MET A 44 8.27 -31.95 8.52
N GLY A 45 7.86 -32.78 9.48
CA GLY A 45 7.40 -34.17 9.24
C GLY A 45 5.91 -34.28 8.96
N ASP A 46 5.13 -33.20 9.00
CA ASP A 46 3.67 -33.26 8.89
C ASP A 46 3.18 -32.61 7.59
N SER A 47 1.91 -32.89 7.25
CA SER A 47 1.16 -32.22 6.17
C SER A 47 -0.07 -31.50 6.74
N TYR A 48 -0.44 -30.37 6.16
CA TYR A 48 -1.55 -29.53 6.64
C TYR A 48 -2.49 -29.15 5.50
N VAL A 49 -3.78 -28.96 5.84
CA VAL A 49 -4.79 -28.34 4.98
C VAL A 49 -5.20 -27.02 5.61
N ILE A 50 -5.17 -25.95 4.86
CA ILE A 50 -5.43 -24.57 5.31
C ILE A 50 -6.53 -23.96 4.47
N LEU A 51 -7.62 -23.50 5.09
CA LEU A 51 -8.73 -22.81 4.46
C LEU A 51 -8.70 -21.34 4.84
N LYS A 52 -8.53 -20.47 3.87
CA LYS A 52 -8.75 -19.04 4.01
C LYS A 52 -10.10 -18.66 3.44
N THR A 53 -10.99 -18.18 4.31
CA THR A 53 -12.29 -17.63 3.92
C THR A 53 -12.24 -16.11 3.99
N THR A 54 -12.57 -15.44 2.89
CA THR A 54 -12.70 -13.98 2.82
C THR A 54 -14.16 -13.62 2.53
N ALA A 55 -14.67 -12.59 3.19
CA ALA A 55 -15.99 -12.04 2.90
C ALA A 55 -15.81 -10.82 2.00
N SER A 56 -16.46 -10.82 0.84
CA SER A 56 -16.55 -9.64 0.00
C SER A 56 -17.47 -8.58 0.65
N LYS A 57 -17.40 -7.33 0.21
CA LYS A 57 -18.34 -6.26 0.65
C LYS A 57 -19.80 -6.60 0.36
N SER A 58 -20.08 -7.41 -0.66
CA SER A 58 -21.42 -7.95 -0.94
C SER A 58 -21.88 -9.02 0.08
N GLY A 59 -21.00 -9.43 1.00
CA GLY A 59 -21.25 -10.52 1.95
C GLY A 59 -21.08 -11.92 1.36
N ALA A 60 -20.65 -12.05 0.10
CA ALA A 60 -20.31 -13.32 -0.50
C ALA A 60 -19.00 -13.84 0.06
N LEU A 61 -18.94 -15.15 0.35
CA LEU A 61 -17.73 -15.78 0.84
C LEU A 61 -16.92 -16.35 -0.32
N ARG A 62 -15.62 -16.08 -0.32
CA ARG A 62 -14.63 -16.65 -1.22
C ARG A 62 -13.68 -17.54 -0.42
N HIS A 63 -13.24 -18.64 -1.02
CA HIS A 63 -12.42 -19.64 -0.37
C HIS A 63 -11.15 -19.89 -1.16
N ASP A 64 -10.02 -19.87 -0.45
CA ASP A 64 -8.72 -20.35 -0.92
C ASP A 64 -8.31 -21.53 -0.04
N ILE A 65 -7.97 -22.67 -0.63
CA ILE A 65 -7.52 -23.85 0.09
C ILE A 65 -6.06 -24.10 -0.27
N HIS A 66 -5.23 -24.20 0.76
CA HIS A 66 -3.81 -24.54 0.60
C HIS A 66 -3.56 -25.89 1.27
N TYR A 67 -2.73 -26.76 0.67
CA TYR A 67 -2.17 -27.88 1.37
C TYR A 67 -0.65 -27.74 1.43
N TRP A 68 -0.14 -27.66 2.66
CA TRP A 68 1.27 -27.46 2.93
C TRP A 68 1.95 -28.78 3.25
N LEU A 69 3.09 -29.04 2.63
CA LEU A 69 3.87 -30.26 2.72
C LEU A 69 5.22 -29.96 3.36
N GLY A 70 5.47 -30.52 4.53
CA GLY A 70 6.77 -30.47 5.16
C GLY A 70 7.79 -31.31 4.38
N LYS A 71 9.07 -30.95 4.47
CA LYS A 71 10.15 -31.61 3.71
C LYS A 71 10.33 -33.07 4.06
N ASP A 72 9.96 -33.46 5.30
CA ASP A 72 10.15 -34.80 5.84
C ASP A 72 8.81 -35.58 5.93
N THR A 73 7.70 -34.99 5.39
CA THR A 73 6.38 -35.65 5.37
C THR A 73 6.38 -36.89 4.50
N SER A 74 5.60 -37.91 4.88
CA SER A 74 5.45 -39.12 4.10
C SER A 74 4.64 -38.88 2.80
N GLN A 75 4.88 -39.69 1.76
CA GLN A 75 4.09 -39.65 0.52
C GLN A 75 2.60 -39.92 0.76
N ASP A 76 2.28 -40.75 1.71
CA ASP A 76 0.92 -41.12 2.06
C ASP A 76 0.19 -39.96 2.74
N GLU A 77 0.86 -39.20 3.62
CA GLU A 77 0.28 -38.01 4.25
C GLU A 77 0.13 -36.89 3.24
N ALA A 78 1.14 -36.67 2.39
CA ALA A 78 1.07 -35.70 1.30
C ALA A 78 -0.10 -35.99 0.34
N GLY A 79 -0.27 -37.26 -0.05
CA GLY A 79 -1.38 -37.73 -0.87
C GLY A 79 -2.73 -37.53 -0.17
N THR A 80 -2.79 -37.81 1.13
CA THR A 80 -3.99 -37.58 1.95
C THR A 80 -4.34 -36.10 2.02
N ALA A 81 -3.37 -35.21 2.24
CA ALA A 81 -3.62 -33.77 2.27
C ALA A 81 -4.21 -33.25 0.94
N ALA A 82 -3.68 -33.74 -0.19
CA ALA A 82 -4.19 -33.40 -1.52
C ALA A 82 -5.64 -33.90 -1.73
N ILE A 83 -5.96 -35.11 -1.30
CA ILE A 83 -7.30 -35.70 -1.39
C ILE A 83 -8.27 -34.90 -0.49
N LYS A 84 -7.89 -34.61 0.75
CA LYS A 84 -8.72 -33.87 1.70
C LYS A 84 -8.98 -32.42 1.26
N THR A 85 -8.06 -31.83 0.52
CA THR A 85 -8.26 -30.51 -0.13
C THR A 85 -9.39 -30.56 -1.17
N VAL A 86 -9.42 -31.60 -2.01
CA VAL A 86 -10.50 -31.79 -3.00
C VAL A 86 -11.84 -32.10 -2.33
N GLU A 87 -11.83 -32.87 -1.24
CA GLU A 87 -13.02 -33.18 -0.45
C GLU A 87 -13.59 -31.89 0.21
N LEU A 88 -12.73 -31.04 0.79
CA LEU A 88 -13.12 -29.77 1.38
C LEU A 88 -13.69 -28.81 0.32
N ASP A 89 -13.04 -28.67 -0.84
CA ASP A 89 -13.55 -27.85 -1.94
C ASP A 89 -14.95 -28.30 -2.39
N ALA A 90 -15.14 -29.61 -2.56
CA ALA A 90 -16.45 -30.14 -2.92
C ALA A 90 -17.53 -29.80 -1.88
N ALA A 91 -17.18 -29.82 -0.59
CA ALA A 91 -18.07 -29.42 0.50
C ALA A 91 -18.42 -27.91 0.46
N LEU A 92 -17.48 -27.07 0.02
CA LEU A 92 -17.63 -25.62 -0.17
C LEU A 92 -18.35 -25.24 -1.47
N GLY A 93 -18.77 -26.22 -2.26
CA GLY A 93 -19.50 -26.03 -3.52
C GLY A 93 -18.63 -26.05 -4.78
N GLY A 94 -17.39 -26.49 -4.66
CA GLY A 94 -16.47 -26.69 -5.79
C GLY A 94 -16.03 -25.39 -6.46
N ARG A 95 -15.82 -24.31 -5.69
CA ARG A 95 -15.49 -22.97 -6.19
C ARG A 95 -14.21 -22.41 -5.60
N ALA A 96 -13.55 -23.15 -4.70
CA ALA A 96 -12.31 -22.70 -4.07
C ALA A 96 -11.13 -22.79 -5.04
N VAL A 97 -10.21 -21.80 -4.96
CA VAL A 97 -8.90 -21.92 -5.58
C VAL A 97 -8.01 -22.76 -4.68
N GLN A 98 -7.32 -23.74 -5.23
CA GLN A 98 -6.50 -24.67 -4.47
C GLN A 98 -5.03 -24.51 -4.80
N TYR A 99 -4.18 -24.48 -3.77
CA TYR A 99 -2.73 -24.23 -3.88
C TYR A 99 -1.96 -25.39 -3.24
N ARG A 100 -0.93 -25.85 -3.93
CA ARG A 100 0.07 -26.76 -3.38
C ARG A 100 1.25 -25.97 -2.84
N GLU A 101 1.48 -26.04 -1.54
CA GLU A 101 2.57 -25.36 -0.85
C GLU A 101 3.63 -26.38 -0.41
N VAL A 102 4.90 -26.12 -0.71
CA VAL A 102 5.99 -27.00 -0.29
C VAL A 102 6.94 -26.21 0.59
N GLN A 103 7.37 -26.80 1.69
CA GLN A 103 8.29 -26.16 2.63
C GLN A 103 9.50 -25.56 1.92
N GLY A 104 9.75 -24.26 2.15
CA GLY A 104 10.84 -23.48 1.56
C GLY A 104 10.55 -22.93 0.16
N HIS A 105 9.37 -23.25 -0.40
CA HIS A 105 8.90 -22.78 -1.71
C HIS A 105 7.41 -22.40 -1.65
N GLU A 106 6.99 -21.81 -0.54
CA GLU A 106 5.61 -21.37 -0.36
C GLU A 106 5.28 -20.16 -1.22
N THR A 107 4.01 -20.05 -1.64
CA THR A 107 3.55 -18.88 -2.38
C THR A 107 3.52 -17.64 -1.49
N ALA A 108 3.73 -16.46 -2.09
CA ALA A 108 3.62 -15.18 -1.38
C ALA A 108 2.23 -15.00 -0.74
N LYS A 109 1.18 -15.51 -1.38
CA LYS A 109 -0.18 -15.49 -0.86
C LYS A 109 -0.30 -16.29 0.43
N PHE A 110 0.23 -17.50 0.45
CA PHE A 110 0.25 -18.36 1.64
C PHE A 110 1.03 -17.74 2.79
N LEU A 111 2.27 -17.29 2.53
CA LEU A 111 3.10 -16.66 3.55
C LEU A 111 2.47 -15.38 4.13
N SER A 112 1.66 -14.66 3.34
CA SER A 112 0.98 -13.46 3.80
C SER A 112 -0.04 -13.70 4.92
N TYR A 113 -0.53 -14.93 5.08
CA TYR A 113 -1.42 -15.30 6.18
C TYR A 113 -0.69 -15.43 7.53
N PHE A 114 0.63 -15.59 7.50
CA PHE A 114 1.49 -15.88 8.65
C PHE A 114 2.61 -14.83 8.80
N LYS A 115 2.27 -13.55 8.62
CA LYS A 115 3.26 -12.47 8.78
C LYS A 115 3.90 -12.47 10.17
N PRO A 116 5.21 -12.22 10.27
CA PRO A 116 6.13 -11.89 9.20
C PRO A 116 6.69 -13.11 8.44
N CYS A 117 6.63 -14.32 9.00
CA CYS A 117 7.21 -15.52 8.42
C CYS A 117 6.65 -16.80 9.06
N ILE A 118 6.97 -17.92 8.44
CA ILE A 118 6.86 -19.26 9.02
C ILE A 118 8.27 -19.74 9.35
N ILE A 119 8.47 -20.28 10.55
CA ILE A 119 9.68 -21.01 10.94
C ILE A 119 9.27 -22.46 11.23
N PRO A 120 9.42 -23.39 10.26
CA PRO A 120 9.08 -24.79 10.45
C PRO A 120 9.90 -25.43 11.57
N GLN A 121 9.24 -26.22 12.40
CA GLN A 121 9.84 -26.90 13.55
C GLN A 121 10.27 -28.31 13.15
N GLU A 122 11.38 -28.80 13.70
CA GLU A 122 11.82 -30.16 13.48
C GLU A 122 10.83 -31.18 14.09
N GLY A 123 10.79 -32.37 13.48
CA GLY A 123 9.90 -33.44 13.91
C GLY A 123 8.53 -33.40 13.26
N GLY A 124 7.57 -34.09 13.87
CA GLY A 124 6.19 -34.18 13.44
C GLY A 124 5.39 -35.02 14.43
N ILE A 125 4.11 -34.73 14.53
CA ILE A 125 3.20 -35.41 15.49
C ILE A 125 2.69 -36.71 14.88
N ALA A 126 2.37 -36.69 13.60
CA ALA A 126 1.79 -37.85 12.90
C ALA A 126 2.85 -38.92 12.55
N SER A 127 4.09 -38.50 12.29
CA SER A 127 5.19 -39.38 11.91
C SER A 127 5.85 -40.14 13.07
N GLY A 128 5.36 -39.95 14.32
CA GLY A 128 5.92 -40.61 15.49
C GLY A 128 7.31 -40.17 15.92
N PHE A 129 7.82 -39.06 15.38
CA PHE A 129 9.03 -38.41 15.86
C PHE A 129 8.79 -37.86 17.26
N LYS A 130 9.71 -38.13 18.17
CA LYS A 130 9.64 -37.71 19.58
C LYS A 130 9.41 -36.19 19.66
N HIS A 131 8.41 -35.77 20.45
CA HIS A 131 8.37 -34.40 20.93
C HIS A 131 9.67 -34.05 21.61
N ALA A 132 10.32 -32.98 21.20
CA ALA A 132 11.34 -32.35 21.99
C ALA A 132 10.67 -31.82 23.27
N GLU A 133 10.96 -32.42 24.42
CA GLU A 133 10.66 -31.86 25.73
C GLU A 133 11.32 -30.48 25.82
N ALA A 134 10.74 -29.57 26.63
CA ALA A 134 11.13 -28.17 26.79
C ALA A 134 12.65 -27.97 26.68
N GLU A 135 13.12 -27.55 25.51
CA GLU A 135 14.52 -27.54 25.16
C GLU A 135 15.19 -26.29 25.74
N GLU A 136 16.41 -26.50 26.28
CA GLU A 136 17.34 -25.43 26.45
C GLU A 136 17.53 -24.72 25.10
N HIS A 137 17.46 -23.38 25.09
CA HIS A 137 17.58 -22.56 23.88
C HIS A 137 18.87 -22.93 23.14
N THR A 138 18.75 -23.52 21.98
CA THR A 138 19.86 -23.86 21.09
C THR A 138 20.17 -22.69 20.18
N THR A 139 21.47 -22.44 19.92
CA THR A 139 21.88 -21.41 18.95
C THR A 139 21.51 -21.87 17.54
N ARG A 140 20.71 -21.05 16.82
CA ARG A 140 20.18 -21.35 15.48
C ARG A 140 20.59 -20.27 14.49
N LEU A 141 20.89 -20.66 13.28
CA LEU A 141 21.24 -19.76 12.18
C LEU A 141 20.18 -19.89 11.08
N PHE A 142 19.56 -18.75 10.72
CA PHE A 142 18.57 -18.69 9.67
C PHE A 142 19.06 -17.85 8.51
N VAL A 143 18.81 -18.27 7.28
CA VAL A 143 18.91 -17.43 6.08
C VAL A 143 17.53 -16.86 5.75
N CYS A 144 17.47 -15.55 5.50
CA CYS A 144 16.26 -14.82 5.17
C CYS A 144 16.34 -14.27 3.74
N LYS A 145 15.31 -14.53 2.92
CA LYS A 145 15.21 -14.04 1.54
C LYS A 145 13.83 -13.47 1.26
N GLY A 146 13.78 -12.38 0.52
CA GLY A 146 12.54 -11.77 0.03
C GLY A 146 12.34 -10.32 0.44
N LYS A 147 11.69 -9.55 -0.44
CA LYS A 147 11.44 -8.10 -0.27
C LYS A 147 10.08 -7.78 0.34
N HIS A 148 9.05 -8.58 0.07
CA HIS A 148 7.68 -8.35 0.52
C HIS A 148 7.19 -9.42 1.49
N VAL A 149 7.50 -10.66 1.20
CA VAL A 149 7.36 -11.80 2.14
C VAL A 149 8.73 -12.41 2.34
N VAL A 150 8.98 -12.98 3.52
CA VAL A 150 10.29 -13.53 3.88
C VAL A 150 10.21 -15.04 3.97
N HIS A 151 10.99 -15.70 3.15
CA HIS A 151 11.30 -17.12 3.29
C HIS A 151 12.42 -17.28 4.31
N VAL A 152 12.18 -18.01 5.37
CA VAL A 152 13.14 -18.29 6.43
C VAL A 152 13.51 -19.76 6.38
N LYS A 153 14.82 -20.04 6.24
CA LYS A 153 15.35 -21.41 6.23
C LYS A 153 16.44 -21.54 7.27
N GLU A 154 16.33 -22.52 8.13
CA GLU A 154 17.41 -22.85 9.05
C GLU A 154 18.58 -23.51 8.29
N VAL A 155 19.78 -23.06 8.60
CA VAL A 155 21.03 -23.56 8.02
C VAL A 155 22.01 -23.94 9.13
N SER A 156 23.00 -24.76 8.81
CA SER A 156 24.02 -25.17 9.79
C SER A 156 24.72 -23.94 10.39
N PHE A 157 24.83 -23.91 11.73
CA PHE A 157 25.59 -22.87 12.42
C PHE A 157 27.08 -23.03 12.14
N ALA A 158 27.49 -22.54 10.98
CA ALA A 158 28.86 -22.59 10.49
C ALA A 158 29.18 -21.37 9.64
N ARG A 159 30.43 -20.92 9.67
CA ARG A 159 30.88 -19.81 8.84
C ARG A 159 30.69 -20.08 7.34
N SER A 160 30.81 -21.33 6.92
CA SER A 160 30.56 -21.74 5.52
C SER A 160 29.13 -21.51 5.04
N SER A 161 28.18 -21.32 5.94
CA SER A 161 26.79 -20.99 5.59
C SER A 161 26.60 -19.51 5.26
N LEU A 162 27.50 -18.64 5.74
CA LEU A 162 27.43 -17.19 5.48
C LEU A 162 27.99 -16.87 4.09
N ASN A 163 27.39 -15.86 3.44
CA ASN A 163 27.82 -15.34 2.14
C ASN A 163 27.55 -13.83 2.03
N HIS A 164 27.95 -13.22 0.91
CA HIS A 164 27.83 -11.78 0.67
C HIS A 164 26.44 -11.36 0.16
N ASP A 165 25.61 -12.28 -0.29
CA ASP A 165 24.36 -11.98 -1.02
C ASP A 165 23.13 -12.05 -0.13
N ASP A 166 23.14 -12.94 0.86
CA ASP A 166 21.98 -13.25 1.70
C ASP A 166 22.04 -12.51 3.05
N ILE A 167 20.91 -12.51 3.75
CA ILE A 167 20.80 -12.01 5.11
C ILE A 167 20.66 -13.19 6.05
N PHE A 168 21.42 -13.17 7.14
CA PHE A 168 21.39 -14.22 8.15
C PHE A 168 20.95 -13.68 9.50
N VAL A 169 20.11 -14.44 10.19
CA VAL A 169 19.69 -14.19 11.56
C VAL A 169 20.25 -15.28 12.44
N LEU A 170 21.18 -14.90 13.31
CA LEU A 170 21.76 -15.78 14.32
C LEU A 170 21.03 -15.54 15.64
N ASP A 171 20.28 -16.56 16.06
CA ASP A 171 19.53 -16.57 17.30
C ASP A 171 20.36 -17.25 18.40
N THR A 172 20.76 -16.50 19.43
CA THR A 172 21.47 -17.00 20.59
C THR A 172 20.65 -16.79 21.86
N LYS A 173 21.00 -17.45 22.95
CA LYS A 173 20.24 -17.38 24.20
C LYS A 173 20.02 -15.95 24.73
N SER A 174 20.93 -15.01 24.45
CA SER A 174 20.90 -13.63 25.01
C SER A 174 20.75 -12.53 23.99
N LYS A 175 21.07 -12.80 22.72
CA LYS A 175 21.14 -11.78 21.70
C LYS A 175 20.80 -12.36 20.32
N ILE A 176 20.13 -11.59 19.51
CA ILE A 176 19.85 -11.91 18.10
C ILE A 176 20.71 -11.01 17.22
N PHE A 177 21.50 -11.61 16.35
CA PHE A 177 22.31 -10.89 15.38
C PHE A 177 21.69 -10.98 14.00
N GLN A 178 21.51 -9.85 13.33
CA GLN A 178 21.21 -9.80 11.90
C GLN A 178 22.49 -9.48 11.14
N PHE A 179 23.01 -10.44 10.38
CA PHE A 179 24.12 -10.25 9.47
C PHE A 179 23.58 -9.87 8.09
N ASN A 180 24.00 -8.72 7.59
CA ASN A 180 23.60 -8.18 6.30
C ASN A 180 24.72 -8.42 5.29
N GLY A 181 24.52 -9.33 4.34
CA GLY A 181 25.44 -9.50 3.22
C GLY A 181 25.61 -8.20 2.43
N SER A 182 26.80 -7.92 1.94
CA SER A 182 27.14 -6.66 1.26
C SER A 182 26.31 -6.39 0.01
N ASN A 183 25.84 -7.44 -0.67
CA ASN A 183 25.04 -7.37 -1.88
C ASN A 183 23.53 -7.41 -1.62
N SER A 184 23.09 -7.62 -0.36
CA SER A 184 21.66 -7.65 -0.01
C SER A 184 21.00 -6.27 -0.13
N SER A 185 19.75 -6.23 -0.54
CA SER A 185 18.98 -4.98 -0.71
C SER A 185 18.53 -4.39 0.62
N ILE A 186 18.27 -3.08 0.64
CA ILE A 186 17.77 -2.37 1.84
C ILE A 186 16.41 -2.94 2.24
N GLN A 187 15.55 -3.25 1.28
CA GLN A 187 14.23 -3.81 1.50
C GLN A 187 14.31 -5.19 2.17
N GLU A 188 15.19 -6.08 1.70
CA GLU A 188 15.39 -7.39 2.32
C GLU A 188 15.92 -7.26 3.75
N ARG A 189 16.88 -6.34 4.00
CA ARG A 189 17.38 -6.04 5.34
C ARG A 189 16.28 -5.55 6.27
N ALA A 190 15.39 -4.68 5.77
CA ALA A 190 14.25 -4.18 6.53
C ALA A 190 13.25 -5.30 6.85
N LYS A 191 12.96 -6.18 5.88
CA LYS A 191 12.07 -7.32 6.08
C LYS A 191 12.64 -8.39 7.01
N ALA A 192 13.95 -8.65 6.96
CA ALA A 192 14.60 -9.56 7.91
C ALA A 192 14.50 -9.07 9.37
N LEU A 193 14.41 -7.74 9.63
CA LEU A 193 14.15 -7.21 10.96
C LEU A 193 12.77 -7.59 11.50
N GLU A 194 11.79 -7.84 10.64
CA GLU A 194 10.48 -8.36 11.08
C GLU A 194 10.62 -9.79 11.60
N VAL A 195 11.49 -10.59 10.97
CA VAL A 195 11.83 -11.94 11.45
C VAL A 195 12.57 -11.88 12.78
N VAL A 196 13.54 -10.96 12.90
CA VAL A 196 14.26 -10.72 14.17
C VAL A 196 13.30 -10.35 15.30
N GLN A 197 12.34 -9.45 15.02
CA GLN A 197 11.32 -9.09 16.01
C GLN A 197 10.42 -10.28 16.36
N TYR A 198 10.00 -11.06 15.37
CA TYR A 198 9.21 -12.27 15.59
C TYR A 198 9.93 -13.30 16.46
N ILE A 199 11.22 -13.56 16.22
CA ILE A 199 12.04 -14.47 17.02
C ILE A 199 12.17 -13.92 18.45
N LYS A 200 12.44 -12.62 18.61
CA LYS A 200 12.52 -11.95 19.90
C LYS A 200 11.24 -12.11 20.73
N ASP A 201 10.09 -11.88 20.10
CA ASP A 201 8.80 -11.92 20.81
C ASP A 201 8.35 -13.36 21.10
N THR A 202 8.63 -14.29 20.18
CA THR A 202 8.13 -15.67 20.26
C THR A 202 9.00 -16.57 21.14
N TYR A 203 10.33 -16.41 21.05
CA TYR A 203 11.28 -17.33 21.69
C TYR A 203 12.06 -16.70 22.85
N HIS A 204 12.02 -15.36 23.02
CA HIS A 204 12.74 -14.63 24.06
C HIS A 204 11.87 -13.73 24.94
N ASP A 205 10.54 -13.88 24.90
CA ASP A 205 9.58 -13.03 25.65
C ASP A 205 9.81 -11.52 25.46
N GLY A 206 10.30 -11.11 24.32
CA GLY A 206 10.60 -9.72 24.00
C GLY A 206 11.83 -9.10 24.70
N LYS A 207 12.67 -9.90 25.39
CA LYS A 207 13.71 -9.38 26.31
C LYS A 207 15.15 -9.45 25.79
N CYS A 208 15.43 -10.13 24.66
CA CYS A 208 16.80 -10.21 24.13
C CYS A 208 17.25 -8.92 23.42
N ASP A 209 18.58 -8.71 23.38
CA ASP A 209 19.19 -7.64 22.63
C ASP A 209 19.26 -7.96 21.12
N ILE A 210 19.33 -6.92 20.29
CA ILE A 210 19.40 -7.05 18.84
C ILE A 210 20.61 -6.28 18.32
N ALA A 211 21.48 -6.97 17.58
CA ALA A 211 22.62 -6.39 16.90
C ALA A 211 22.52 -6.54 15.39
N SER A 212 22.96 -5.53 14.65
CA SER A 212 23.05 -5.55 13.18
C SER A 212 24.51 -5.54 12.77
N ILE A 213 24.92 -6.54 12.03
CA ILE A 213 26.30 -6.75 11.56
C ILE A 213 26.33 -6.51 10.06
N GLU A 214 27.21 -5.62 9.63
CA GLU A 214 27.39 -5.30 8.20
C GLU A 214 28.57 -6.06 7.63
N ASP A 215 28.33 -6.84 6.59
CA ASP A 215 29.38 -7.54 5.85
C ASP A 215 30.41 -6.56 5.27
N GLY A 216 31.69 -6.90 5.39
CA GLY A 216 32.80 -6.07 4.91
C GLY A 216 33.12 -4.83 5.75
N LYS A 217 32.33 -4.55 6.80
CA LYS A 217 32.63 -3.48 7.77
C LYS A 217 33.14 -4.09 9.06
N LEU A 218 34.46 -4.09 9.25
CA LEU A 218 35.07 -4.39 10.53
C LEU A 218 34.88 -3.17 11.45
N MET A 219 33.69 -3.05 12.02
CA MET A 219 33.43 -2.05 13.04
C MET A 219 34.17 -2.48 14.32
N ALA A 220 34.84 -1.50 14.94
CA ALA A 220 35.49 -1.73 16.25
C ALA A 220 34.44 -1.65 17.38
N ASP A 221 33.28 -2.25 17.19
CA ASP A 221 32.22 -2.35 18.18
C ASP A 221 32.17 -3.75 18.82
N ALA A 222 31.58 -3.82 19.99
CA ALA A 222 31.51 -5.06 20.77
C ALA A 222 30.63 -6.12 20.05
N ASP A 223 29.56 -5.70 19.37
CA ASP A 223 28.61 -6.60 18.70
C ASP A 223 29.24 -7.34 17.54
N THR A 224 30.01 -6.62 16.69
CA THR A 224 30.76 -7.23 15.58
C THR A 224 31.82 -8.20 16.09
N GLY A 225 32.51 -7.84 17.17
CA GLY A 225 33.51 -8.73 17.81
C GLY A 225 32.89 -10.00 18.38
N GLU A 226 31.75 -9.88 19.08
CA GLU A 226 30.99 -11.00 19.64
C GLU A 226 30.48 -11.94 18.54
N PHE A 227 29.85 -11.38 17.48
CA PHE A 227 29.38 -12.18 16.34
C PHE A 227 30.48 -13.04 15.73
N TRP A 228 31.61 -12.44 15.39
CA TRP A 228 32.68 -13.19 14.76
C TRP A 228 33.37 -14.16 15.72
N ALA A 229 33.39 -13.87 17.02
CA ALA A 229 33.91 -14.81 18.03
C ALA A 229 33.09 -16.10 18.07
N LEU A 230 31.76 -16.03 17.92
CA LEU A 230 30.86 -17.19 17.85
C LEU A 230 31.19 -18.11 16.64
N PHE A 231 31.70 -17.55 15.54
CA PHE A 231 32.16 -18.29 14.37
C PHE A 231 33.67 -18.65 14.42
N GLY A 232 34.33 -18.50 15.57
CA GLY A 232 35.75 -18.82 15.74
C GLY A 232 36.71 -17.75 15.18
N GLY A 233 36.29 -16.50 15.11
CA GLY A 233 37.02 -15.33 14.65
C GLY A 233 36.70 -14.92 13.20
N PHE A 234 37.11 -13.71 12.84
CA PHE A 234 36.92 -13.19 11.49
C PHE A 234 37.77 -13.95 10.48
N ALA A 235 37.16 -14.32 9.36
CA ALA A 235 37.82 -14.78 8.15
C ALA A 235 36.99 -14.40 6.92
N PRO A 236 37.61 -14.28 5.72
CA PRO A 236 36.88 -14.02 4.48
C PRO A 236 35.78 -15.05 4.27
N LEU A 237 34.61 -14.58 3.84
CA LEU A 237 33.47 -15.43 3.51
C LEU A 237 33.71 -16.11 2.16
N PRO A 238 33.19 -17.33 1.97
CA PRO A 238 33.25 -17.99 0.67
C PRO A 238 32.48 -17.14 -0.35
N LYS A 239 33.05 -16.92 -1.53
CA LYS A 239 32.27 -16.45 -2.66
C LYS A 239 31.25 -17.53 -2.97
N LYS A 240 29.97 -17.15 -3.04
CA LYS A 240 28.91 -18.06 -3.52
C LYS A 240 29.36 -18.52 -4.92
N THR A 241 29.72 -19.78 -5.05
CA THR A 241 29.75 -20.39 -6.37
C THR A 241 28.32 -20.23 -6.88
N ALA A 242 28.17 -19.64 -8.07
CA ALA A 242 26.89 -19.51 -8.74
C ALA A 242 26.31 -20.92 -8.95
N ASN A 243 25.78 -21.47 -7.89
CA ASN A 243 24.94 -22.66 -7.95
C ASN A 243 23.62 -22.17 -8.51
N ASP A 244 23.15 -22.83 -9.50
CA ASP A 244 21.94 -22.78 -10.32
C ASP A 244 20.63 -22.28 -9.67
N GLU A 245 20.66 -21.70 -8.48
CA GLU A 245 19.46 -21.21 -7.78
C GLU A 245 18.91 -19.90 -8.35
N ASP A 246 19.73 -19.12 -9.06
CA ASP A 246 19.37 -17.83 -9.64
C ASP A 246 19.41 -17.80 -11.18
N LYS A 247 19.41 -18.95 -11.86
CA LYS A 247 19.16 -18.95 -13.28
C LYS A 247 17.78 -18.42 -13.54
N ASN A 248 17.72 -17.28 -14.20
CA ASN A 248 16.52 -16.64 -14.70
C ASN A 248 15.61 -17.68 -15.37
N PHE A 249 14.58 -18.13 -14.66
CA PHE A 249 13.50 -18.94 -15.21
C PHE A 249 12.54 -18.12 -16.07
N ASP A 250 12.84 -16.85 -16.34
CA ASP A 250 12.06 -15.92 -17.16
C ASP A 250 11.99 -16.29 -18.66
N SER A 251 12.60 -17.39 -19.08
CA SER A 251 12.63 -17.79 -20.52
C SER A 251 11.84 -19.05 -20.85
N HIS A 252 11.02 -19.57 -19.94
CA HIS A 252 10.15 -20.67 -20.32
C HIS A 252 8.94 -20.17 -21.10
N SER A 253 8.81 -20.64 -22.36
CA SER A 253 7.62 -20.41 -23.14
C SER A 253 6.42 -21.03 -22.45
N THR A 254 5.36 -20.25 -22.20
CA THR A 254 4.09 -20.74 -21.68
C THR A 254 3.52 -21.81 -22.60
N LYS A 255 3.15 -22.98 -22.05
CA LYS A 255 2.62 -24.11 -22.81
C LYS A 255 1.25 -24.49 -22.29
N LEU A 256 0.28 -24.55 -23.16
CA LEU A 256 -1.04 -25.08 -22.85
C LEU A 256 -1.09 -26.57 -23.22
N LEU A 257 -1.54 -27.42 -22.28
CA LEU A 257 -1.67 -28.85 -22.51
C LEU A 257 -3.11 -29.25 -22.17
N ARG A 258 -3.73 -30.06 -23.03
CA ARG A 258 -5.04 -30.64 -22.78
C ARG A 258 -4.86 -32.00 -22.08
N VAL A 259 -5.67 -32.26 -21.08
CA VAL A 259 -5.61 -33.55 -20.37
C VAL A 259 -6.70 -34.48 -20.87
N GLU A 260 -6.28 -35.64 -21.38
CA GLU A 260 -7.17 -36.74 -21.78
C GLU A 260 -6.62 -38.07 -21.24
N LYS A 261 -7.43 -38.80 -20.45
CA LYS A 261 -7.09 -40.11 -19.91
C LYS A 261 -5.72 -40.14 -19.22
N GLU A 262 -5.50 -39.21 -18.29
CA GLU A 262 -4.25 -39.06 -17.49
C GLU A 262 -3.01 -38.63 -18.29
N LYS A 263 -3.14 -38.33 -19.58
CA LYS A 263 -2.06 -37.81 -20.42
C LYS A 263 -2.29 -36.32 -20.74
N ALA A 264 -1.22 -35.56 -20.64
CA ALA A 264 -1.19 -34.16 -21.03
C ALA A 264 -0.63 -34.03 -22.46
N GLU A 265 -1.44 -33.58 -23.40
CA GLU A 265 -1.07 -33.38 -24.80
C GLU A 265 -0.98 -31.87 -25.10
N PRO A 266 0.08 -31.40 -25.77
CA PRO A 266 0.23 -29.97 -26.07
C PRO A 266 -0.89 -29.50 -27.04
N VAL A 267 -1.41 -28.29 -26.77
CA VAL A 267 -2.33 -27.61 -27.68
C VAL A 267 -1.49 -26.66 -28.53
N GLU A 268 -1.48 -26.90 -29.84
CA GLU A 268 -0.81 -26.02 -30.79
C GLU A 268 -1.71 -24.84 -31.08
N ALA A 269 -1.25 -23.63 -30.75
CA ALA A 269 -1.94 -22.36 -31.01
C ALA A 269 -0.92 -21.25 -31.18
N ASP A 270 -1.19 -20.35 -32.15
CA ASP A 270 -0.33 -19.19 -32.41
C ASP A 270 -0.45 -18.13 -31.32
N SER A 271 -1.57 -18.10 -30.63
CA SER A 271 -1.82 -17.19 -29.48
C SER A 271 -2.68 -17.89 -28.43
N LEU A 272 -2.43 -17.56 -27.16
CA LEU A 272 -3.22 -18.09 -26.05
C LEU A 272 -4.46 -17.22 -25.83
N THR A 273 -5.63 -17.74 -26.22
CA THR A 273 -6.91 -17.06 -26.03
C THR A 273 -7.85 -17.90 -25.17
N ARG A 274 -8.86 -17.24 -24.55
CA ARG A 274 -9.85 -17.93 -23.69
C ARG A 274 -10.63 -19.02 -24.43
N GLU A 275 -10.83 -18.85 -25.73
CA GLU A 275 -11.61 -19.76 -26.58
C GLU A 275 -10.98 -21.16 -26.71
N LEU A 276 -9.67 -21.30 -26.44
CA LEU A 276 -8.97 -22.59 -26.41
C LEU A 276 -9.42 -23.48 -25.24
N LEU A 277 -10.03 -22.88 -24.21
CA LEU A 277 -10.46 -23.59 -23.00
C LEU A 277 -11.94 -24.03 -23.12
N GLU A 278 -12.16 -25.31 -23.39
CA GLU A 278 -13.50 -25.91 -23.50
C GLU A 278 -14.08 -26.25 -22.12
N THR A 279 -15.35 -25.90 -21.89
CA THR A 279 -16.03 -26.06 -20.59
C THR A 279 -16.18 -27.51 -20.10
N ASN A 280 -15.99 -28.47 -21.00
CA ASN A 280 -16.08 -29.93 -20.74
C ASN A 280 -14.72 -30.63 -20.70
N LYS A 281 -13.62 -29.89 -20.63
CA LYS A 281 -12.24 -30.39 -20.63
C LYS A 281 -11.45 -29.83 -19.45
N CYS A 282 -10.30 -30.48 -19.18
CA CYS A 282 -9.29 -29.96 -18.26
C CYS A 282 -8.01 -29.64 -19.02
N TYR A 283 -7.32 -28.58 -18.57
CA TYR A 283 -6.07 -28.11 -19.20
C TYR A 283 -5.01 -27.85 -18.15
N LEU A 284 -3.75 -28.03 -18.53
CA LEU A 284 -2.58 -27.61 -17.77
C LEU A 284 -1.93 -26.43 -18.49
N LEU A 285 -1.72 -25.32 -17.80
CA LEU A 285 -0.98 -24.18 -18.31
C LEU A 285 0.36 -24.12 -17.59
N ASP A 286 1.41 -24.53 -18.28
CA ASP A 286 2.77 -24.59 -17.78
C ASP A 286 3.50 -23.29 -18.06
N CYS A 287 3.77 -22.49 -17.02
CA CYS A 287 4.50 -21.23 -17.08
C CYS A 287 5.90 -21.33 -16.45
N GLY A 288 6.44 -22.54 -16.30
CA GLY A 288 7.74 -22.77 -15.68
C GLY A 288 7.65 -22.86 -14.14
N LEU A 289 7.67 -21.75 -13.45
CA LEU A 289 7.52 -21.73 -11.98
C LEU A 289 6.08 -21.93 -11.51
N GLU A 290 5.09 -21.63 -12.34
CA GLU A 290 3.68 -21.81 -12.05
C GLU A 290 3.07 -22.82 -13.01
N LEU A 291 2.39 -23.82 -12.48
CA LEU A 291 1.61 -24.79 -13.23
C LEU A 291 0.15 -24.63 -12.83
N PHE A 292 -0.66 -24.10 -13.73
CA PHE A 292 -2.10 -23.98 -13.49
C PHE A 292 -2.83 -25.19 -14.01
N VAL A 293 -3.77 -25.71 -13.22
CA VAL A 293 -4.71 -26.78 -13.61
C VAL A 293 -6.08 -26.14 -13.77
N TRP A 294 -6.47 -25.85 -14.99
CA TRP A 294 -7.79 -25.31 -15.29
C TRP A 294 -8.80 -26.43 -15.52
N MET A 295 -9.94 -26.34 -14.85
CA MET A 295 -11.00 -27.33 -14.88
C MET A 295 -12.27 -26.70 -15.41
N GLY A 296 -12.77 -27.20 -16.53
CA GLY A 296 -14.05 -26.76 -17.11
C GLY A 296 -15.21 -27.05 -16.17
N ARG A 297 -16.23 -26.23 -16.22
CA ARG A 297 -17.40 -26.30 -15.34
C ARG A 297 -18.16 -27.62 -15.46
N ASN A 298 -18.21 -28.20 -16.67
CA ASN A 298 -18.94 -29.42 -16.98
C ASN A 298 -18.09 -30.68 -16.85
N THR A 299 -16.88 -30.60 -16.33
CA THR A 299 -16.01 -31.77 -16.14
C THR A 299 -16.44 -32.65 -14.96
N SER A 300 -16.27 -33.96 -15.12
CA SER A 300 -16.50 -34.94 -14.07
C SER A 300 -15.42 -34.92 -12.99
N LEU A 301 -15.73 -35.54 -11.82
CA LEU A 301 -14.75 -35.61 -10.72
C LEU A 301 -13.51 -36.43 -11.14
N ASP A 302 -13.71 -37.47 -11.97
CA ASP A 302 -12.61 -38.33 -12.40
C ASP A 302 -11.71 -37.61 -13.40
N GLU A 303 -12.26 -36.79 -14.30
CA GLU A 303 -11.46 -35.92 -15.19
C GLU A 303 -10.64 -34.91 -14.40
N ARG A 304 -11.21 -34.29 -13.37
CA ARG A 304 -10.50 -33.37 -12.47
C ARG A 304 -9.38 -34.05 -11.69
N ARG A 305 -9.60 -35.31 -11.24
CA ARG A 305 -8.57 -36.13 -10.60
C ARG A 305 -7.45 -36.48 -11.58
N SER A 306 -7.80 -36.91 -12.79
CA SER A 306 -6.83 -37.19 -13.86
C SER A 306 -5.99 -35.96 -14.19
N ALA A 307 -6.59 -34.77 -14.28
CA ALA A 307 -5.85 -33.52 -14.51
C ALA A 307 -4.90 -33.19 -13.35
N SER A 308 -5.34 -33.39 -12.12
CA SER A 308 -4.48 -33.19 -10.95
C SER A 308 -3.31 -34.20 -10.91
N GLY A 309 -3.57 -35.48 -11.25
CA GLY A 309 -2.52 -36.49 -11.34
C GLY A 309 -1.50 -36.21 -12.43
N ALA A 310 -1.96 -35.79 -13.63
CA ALA A 310 -1.08 -35.38 -14.71
C ALA A 310 -0.21 -34.16 -14.35
N ALA A 311 -0.76 -33.19 -13.61
CA ALA A 311 -0.01 -32.03 -13.11
C ALA A 311 1.07 -32.45 -12.10
N GLU A 312 0.74 -33.35 -11.16
CA GLU A 312 1.73 -33.85 -10.19
C GLU A 312 2.83 -34.67 -10.84
N GLU A 313 2.53 -35.40 -11.90
CA GLU A 313 3.53 -36.14 -12.67
C GLU A 313 4.51 -35.15 -13.38
N LEU A 314 4.02 -34.06 -13.94
CA LEU A 314 4.87 -33.01 -14.51
C LEU A 314 5.77 -32.36 -13.45
N LEU A 315 5.28 -32.22 -12.21
CA LEU A 315 6.06 -31.63 -11.11
C LEU A 315 7.11 -32.58 -10.50
N ARG A 316 7.05 -33.87 -10.78
CA ARG A 316 8.07 -34.84 -10.33
C ARG A 316 9.38 -34.76 -11.08
N GLY A 317 9.44 -33.95 -12.15
CA GLY A 317 10.69 -33.73 -12.90
C GLY A 317 11.77 -33.09 -12.02
N PRO A 318 13.07 -33.38 -12.26
CA PRO A 318 14.18 -32.95 -11.41
C PRO A 318 14.32 -31.43 -11.27
N ASP A 319 13.86 -30.67 -12.28
CA ASP A 319 13.92 -29.21 -12.29
C ASP A 319 12.62 -28.50 -11.80
N ARG A 320 11.66 -29.27 -11.31
CA ARG A 320 10.29 -28.79 -10.99
C ARG A 320 9.98 -28.70 -9.50
N SER A 321 10.94 -28.98 -8.63
CA SER A 321 10.74 -28.97 -7.16
C SER A 321 10.30 -27.59 -6.64
N LYS A 322 10.62 -26.52 -7.37
CA LYS A 322 10.27 -25.13 -7.04
C LYS A 322 8.98 -24.64 -7.68
N SER A 323 8.33 -25.44 -8.52
CA SER A 323 7.12 -25.02 -9.25
C SER A 323 5.88 -25.10 -8.35
N HIS A 324 5.06 -24.07 -8.41
CA HIS A 324 3.78 -23.99 -7.71
C HIS A 324 2.67 -24.61 -8.56
N MET A 325 1.79 -25.40 -7.96
CA MET A 325 0.59 -25.89 -8.62
C MET A 325 -0.64 -25.14 -8.09
N ILE A 326 -1.41 -24.57 -9.02
CA ILE A 326 -2.61 -23.79 -8.72
C ILE A 326 -3.78 -24.37 -9.51
N ARG A 327 -4.80 -24.84 -8.80
CA ARG A 327 -6.02 -25.39 -9.42
C ARG A 327 -7.10 -24.32 -9.46
N VAL A 328 -7.64 -24.07 -10.63
CA VAL A 328 -8.69 -23.08 -10.87
C VAL A 328 -9.84 -23.72 -11.64
N ILE A 329 -11.05 -23.26 -11.36
CA ILE A 329 -12.26 -23.75 -12.02
C ILE A 329 -12.81 -22.64 -12.92
N GLU A 330 -13.38 -23.02 -14.05
CA GLU A 330 -14.03 -22.09 -14.99
C GLU A 330 -15.00 -21.15 -14.28
N GLY A 331 -14.80 -19.84 -14.48
CA GLY A 331 -15.56 -18.75 -13.86
C GLY A 331 -14.99 -18.28 -12.51
N PHE A 332 -13.92 -18.92 -12.01
CA PHE A 332 -13.21 -18.55 -10.77
C PHE A 332 -11.70 -18.40 -11.00
N GLU A 333 -11.31 -18.10 -12.24
CA GLU A 333 -9.92 -17.90 -12.61
C GLU A 333 -9.32 -16.71 -11.87
N THR A 334 -8.09 -16.91 -11.39
CA THR A 334 -7.33 -15.83 -10.75
C THR A 334 -6.84 -14.82 -11.80
N VAL A 335 -6.60 -13.58 -11.37
CA VAL A 335 -6.01 -12.54 -12.23
C VAL A 335 -4.69 -13.03 -12.83
N MET A 336 -3.87 -13.73 -12.04
CA MET A 336 -2.58 -14.27 -12.51
C MET A 336 -2.76 -15.33 -13.59
N PHE A 337 -3.79 -16.18 -13.53
CA PHE A 337 -4.11 -17.12 -14.60
C PHE A 337 -4.53 -16.38 -15.87
N LYS A 338 -5.47 -15.45 -15.76
CA LYS A 338 -5.97 -14.66 -16.90
C LYS A 338 -4.84 -13.88 -17.58
N SER A 339 -3.86 -13.39 -16.82
CA SER A 339 -2.72 -12.63 -17.34
C SER A 339 -1.76 -13.42 -18.24
N LYS A 340 -1.88 -14.76 -18.25
CA LYS A 340 -1.06 -15.61 -19.12
C LYS A 340 -1.65 -15.75 -20.53
N PHE A 341 -2.84 -15.23 -20.76
CA PHE A 341 -3.54 -15.25 -22.05
C PHE A 341 -3.42 -13.89 -22.73
N ASP A 342 -3.31 -13.90 -24.04
CA ASP A 342 -3.19 -12.68 -24.86
C ASP A 342 -4.48 -11.87 -24.85
N SER A 343 -5.63 -12.56 -24.74
CA SER A 343 -6.93 -11.93 -24.58
C SER A 343 -7.81 -12.75 -23.62
N TRP A 344 -8.52 -12.05 -22.75
CA TRP A 344 -9.53 -12.63 -21.89
C TRP A 344 -10.79 -11.78 -21.95
N PRO A 345 -11.93 -12.30 -22.49
CA PRO A 345 -13.15 -11.52 -22.58
C PRO A 345 -13.62 -11.14 -21.17
N GLN A 346 -13.92 -9.88 -20.98
CA GLN A 346 -14.60 -9.42 -19.78
C GLN A 346 -15.99 -10.01 -19.81
N THR A 347 -16.20 -11.08 -19.09
CA THR A 347 -17.55 -11.52 -18.77
C THR A 347 -18.13 -10.44 -17.84
N VAL A 348 -19.08 -9.68 -18.37
CA VAL A 348 -20.06 -9.02 -17.50
C VAL A 348 -20.65 -10.18 -16.69
N GLU A 349 -20.19 -10.34 -15.47
CA GLU A 349 -20.87 -11.19 -14.51
C GLU A 349 -22.25 -10.55 -14.35
N VAL A 350 -23.22 -11.02 -15.12
CA VAL A 350 -24.59 -10.99 -14.68
C VAL A 350 -24.50 -11.73 -13.36
N ALA A 351 -24.52 -11.02 -12.28
CA ALA A 351 -24.67 -11.55 -10.93
C ALA A 351 -26.01 -12.29 -10.92
N VAL A 352 -25.99 -13.50 -11.43
CA VAL A 352 -26.97 -14.48 -11.09
C VAL A 352 -26.62 -14.88 -9.67
N SER A 353 -26.97 -14.05 -8.74
CA SER A 353 -27.24 -14.43 -7.38
C SER A 353 -28.46 -15.35 -7.46
N GLU A 354 -28.25 -16.53 -7.99
CA GLU A 354 -29.10 -17.65 -7.69
C GLU A 354 -28.83 -18.07 -6.26
N ASP A 355 -29.20 -17.17 -5.35
CA ASP A 355 -29.42 -17.56 -3.98
C ASP A 355 -30.60 -18.53 -4.05
N GLY A 356 -30.33 -19.82 -4.00
CA GLY A 356 -31.35 -20.88 -3.99
C GLY A 356 -32.38 -20.66 -2.88
N ARG A 357 -32.06 -19.79 -1.91
CA ARG A 357 -32.95 -19.31 -0.85
C ARG A 357 -34.09 -18.43 -1.37
N GLY A 358 -33.87 -17.61 -2.40
CA GLY A 358 -34.93 -16.82 -3.02
C GLY A 358 -35.98 -17.69 -3.70
N LYS A 359 -35.52 -18.74 -4.40
CA LYS A 359 -36.42 -19.74 -5.00
C LYS A 359 -37.17 -20.56 -3.93
N VAL A 360 -36.50 -20.95 -2.83
CA VAL A 360 -37.10 -21.63 -1.69
C VAL A 360 -38.10 -20.74 -0.97
N ALA A 361 -37.77 -19.47 -0.72
CA ALA A 361 -38.68 -18.50 -0.10
C ALA A 361 -39.93 -18.23 -0.98
N ALA A 362 -39.76 -18.14 -2.31
CA ALA A 362 -40.88 -18.02 -3.24
C ALA A 362 -41.74 -19.27 -3.27
N LEU A 363 -41.15 -20.47 -3.17
CA LEU A 363 -41.87 -21.72 -3.09
C LEU A 363 -42.63 -21.87 -1.78
N LEU A 364 -42.02 -21.52 -0.65
CA LEU A 364 -42.63 -21.52 0.69
C LEU A 364 -43.77 -20.48 0.78
N LYS A 365 -43.61 -19.28 0.19
CA LYS A 365 -44.67 -18.28 0.10
C LYS A 365 -45.86 -18.77 -0.74
N ARG A 366 -45.60 -19.53 -1.80
CA ARG A 366 -46.63 -20.18 -2.64
C ARG A 366 -47.39 -21.31 -1.89
N GLN A 367 -46.75 -21.88 -0.87
CA GLN A 367 -47.31 -22.90 0.01
C GLN A 367 -47.97 -22.28 1.27
N GLY A 368 -48.12 -20.96 1.33
CA GLY A 368 -48.81 -20.27 2.43
C GLY A 368 -47.98 -20.08 3.71
N VAL A 369 -46.65 -20.37 3.66
CA VAL A 369 -45.77 -20.22 4.81
C VAL A 369 -45.37 -18.75 4.95
N ASN A 370 -45.45 -18.20 6.16
CA ASN A 370 -45.09 -16.83 6.46
C ASN A 370 -43.56 -16.71 6.48
N VAL A 371 -42.97 -16.15 5.41
CA VAL A 371 -41.53 -15.96 5.24
C VAL A 371 -40.99 -14.62 5.78
N LYS A 372 -41.84 -13.84 6.51
CA LYS A 372 -41.39 -12.61 7.20
C LYS A 372 -40.45 -12.96 8.33
N GLY A 373 -39.15 -12.83 8.12
CA GLY A 373 -38.07 -13.20 9.06
C GLY A 373 -37.00 -14.09 8.45
N LEU A 374 -37.25 -14.66 7.27
CA LEU A 374 -36.24 -15.37 6.47
C LEU A 374 -35.50 -14.46 5.45
N LEU A 375 -36.07 -13.27 5.21
CA LEU A 375 -35.36 -12.23 4.45
C LEU A 375 -34.45 -11.50 5.43
N LYS A 376 -33.14 -11.64 5.26
CA LYS A 376 -32.19 -10.68 5.86
C LYS A 376 -32.64 -9.28 5.46
N ALA A 377 -32.76 -8.38 6.43
CA ALA A 377 -32.80 -6.96 6.13
C ALA A 377 -31.61 -6.66 5.21
N ASP A 378 -31.85 -5.98 4.09
CA ASP A 378 -30.77 -5.49 3.25
C ASP A 378 -29.78 -4.75 4.15
N PRO A 379 -28.48 -4.99 4.01
CA PRO A 379 -27.51 -4.24 4.77
C PRO A 379 -27.76 -2.76 4.48
N VAL A 380 -27.87 -1.96 5.54
CA VAL A 380 -27.94 -0.51 5.43
C VAL A 380 -26.73 -0.09 4.60
N LYS A 381 -26.96 0.40 3.40
CA LYS A 381 -25.89 0.95 2.57
C LYS A 381 -25.35 2.15 3.33
N GLU A 382 -24.15 2.04 3.88
CA GLU A 382 -23.44 3.19 4.42
C GLU A 382 -23.23 4.19 3.28
N GLU A 383 -23.57 5.46 3.50
CA GLU A 383 -23.28 6.50 2.52
C GLU A 383 -21.76 6.62 2.34
N PRO A 384 -21.27 6.72 1.09
CA PRO A 384 -19.87 6.86 0.82
C PRO A 384 -19.35 8.17 1.44
N GLN A 385 -18.27 8.07 2.24
CA GLN A 385 -17.64 9.21 2.90
C GLN A 385 -16.47 9.73 2.05
N PRO A 386 -16.29 11.05 1.89
CA PRO A 386 -15.21 11.61 1.07
C PRO A 386 -13.83 11.49 1.71
N TYR A 387 -13.75 11.30 3.02
CA TYR A 387 -12.48 11.21 3.76
C TYR A 387 -11.51 12.37 3.48
N ILE A 388 -12.03 13.57 3.33
CA ILE A 388 -11.29 14.82 3.20
C ILE A 388 -12.04 15.92 3.94
N ASP A 389 -11.31 16.89 4.50
CA ASP A 389 -11.96 18.07 5.11
C ASP A 389 -12.54 18.96 4.00
N CYS A 390 -13.84 19.19 4.02
CA CYS A 390 -14.57 19.94 3.01
C CYS A 390 -14.70 21.45 3.34
N THR A 391 -14.03 21.94 4.39
CA THR A 391 -14.05 23.35 4.82
C THR A 391 -12.89 24.17 4.21
N GLY A 392 -12.14 23.57 3.31
CA GLY A 392 -10.99 24.17 2.66
C GLY A 392 -11.32 25.21 1.60
N ASN A 393 -10.29 25.68 0.90
CA ASN A 393 -10.39 26.68 -0.16
C ASN A 393 -10.08 26.05 -1.52
N LEU A 394 -11.01 26.22 -2.47
CA LEU A 394 -10.90 25.73 -3.84
C LEU A 394 -10.49 26.86 -4.79
N LEU A 395 -9.52 26.61 -5.66
CA LEU A 395 -9.15 27.45 -6.78
C LEU A 395 -9.19 26.61 -8.06
N VAL A 396 -9.84 27.12 -9.10
CA VAL A 396 -10.01 26.41 -10.39
C VAL A 396 -9.50 27.30 -11.53
N TRP A 397 -8.67 26.70 -12.37
CA TRP A 397 -8.17 27.33 -13.60
C TRP A 397 -8.67 26.53 -14.82
N ARG A 398 -9.15 27.22 -15.84
CA ARG A 398 -9.33 26.63 -17.17
C ARG A 398 -8.01 26.69 -17.93
N VAL A 399 -7.66 25.61 -18.60
CA VAL A 399 -6.51 25.55 -19.52
C VAL A 399 -6.90 26.17 -20.85
N ASN A 400 -6.04 27.00 -21.42
CA ASN A 400 -6.19 27.61 -22.73
C ASN A 400 -4.83 27.58 -23.45
N GLY A 401 -4.61 26.59 -24.28
CA GLY A 401 -3.32 26.33 -24.90
C GLY A 401 -2.24 26.02 -23.85
N GLN A 402 -1.21 26.88 -23.74
CA GLN A 402 -0.11 26.73 -22.79
C GLN A 402 -0.30 27.56 -21.50
N GLU A 403 -1.43 28.21 -21.35
CA GLU A 403 -1.74 29.08 -20.22
C GLU A 403 -2.89 28.52 -19.39
N LYS A 404 -2.97 28.96 -18.15
CA LYS A 404 -4.08 28.66 -17.24
C LYS A 404 -4.76 29.96 -16.81
N ILE A 405 -6.08 30.01 -16.91
CA ILE A 405 -6.92 31.16 -16.61
C ILE A 405 -7.69 30.86 -15.30
N LEU A 406 -7.42 31.64 -14.23
CA LEU A 406 -8.13 31.49 -12.96
C LEU A 406 -9.61 31.87 -13.16
N LEU A 407 -10.50 30.98 -12.74
CA LEU A 407 -11.92 31.26 -12.78
C LEU A 407 -12.36 32.11 -11.58
N PRO A 408 -13.30 33.07 -11.77
CA PRO A 408 -13.94 33.78 -10.67
C PRO A 408 -14.62 32.78 -9.73
N ALA A 409 -14.75 33.11 -8.46
CA ALA A 409 -15.39 32.23 -7.46
C ALA A 409 -16.83 31.82 -7.84
N SER A 410 -17.57 32.68 -8.54
CA SER A 410 -18.94 32.40 -9.06
C SER A 410 -18.97 31.30 -10.13
N ASP A 411 -17.85 31.08 -10.83
CA ASP A 411 -17.80 30.20 -12.00
C ASP A 411 -16.98 28.93 -11.75
N GLN A 412 -16.36 28.80 -10.58
CA GLN A 412 -15.51 27.63 -10.26
C GLN A 412 -16.30 26.31 -10.22
N SER A 413 -17.61 26.35 -9.99
CA SER A 413 -18.48 25.17 -10.03
C SER A 413 -18.99 24.83 -11.44
N LYS A 414 -18.72 25.69 -12.44
CA LYS A 414 -19.20 25.52 -13.83
C LYS A 414 -18.04 25.14 -14.74
N ILE A 415 -18.05 23.91 -15.21
CA ILE A 415 -17.00 23.36 -16.07
C ILE A 415 -17.61 22.84 -17.39
N TYR A 416 -16.83 22.89 -18.47
CA TYR A 416 -17.28 22.51 -19.82
C TYR A 416 -16.64 21.20 -20.28
N SER A 417 -17.43 20.34 -20.90
CA SER A 417 -17.00 19.04 -21.46
C SER A 417 -15.91 19.13 -22.53
N GLY A 418 -15.80 20.29 -23.21
CA GLY A 418 -14.78 20.54 -24.25
C GLY A 418 -13.44 21.03 -23.69
N ASP A 419 -13.37 21.37 -22.42
CA ASP A 419 -12.21 22.03 -21.82
C ASP A 419 -11.47 21.10 -20.84
N CYS A 420 -10.24 21.54 -20.47
CA CYS A 420 -9.44 20.97 -19.40
C CYS A 420 -9.31 21.97 -18.25
N TYR A 421 -9.37 21.46 -17.02
CA TYR A 421 -9.25 22.30 -15.81
C TYR A 421 -8.16 21.79 -14.90
N ILE A 422 -7.54 22.74 -14.16
CA ILE A 422 -6.66 22.47 -13.04
C ILE A 422 -7.37 22.99 -11.80
N PHE A 423 -7.42 22.20 -10.74
CA PHE A 423 -7.93 22.63 -9.45
C PHE A 423 -6.88 22.47 -8.36
N GLN A 424 -6.89 23.39 -7.41
CA GLN A 424 -6.09 23.32 -6.20
C GLN A 424 -7.03 23.47 -5.01
N TYR A 425 -6.98 22.51 -4.12
CA TYR A 425 -7.75 22.53 -2.89
C TYR A 425 -6.83 22.52 -1.69
N SER A 426 -6.95 23.55 -0.83
CA SER A 426 -6.18 23.67 0.41
C SER A 426 -7.09 23.45 1.60
N TYR A 427 -6.74 22.52 2.49
CA TYR A 427 -7.57 22.12 3.62
C TYR A 427 -6.75 21.93 4.89
N PRO A 428 -7.37 22.03 6.10
CA PRO A 428 -6.67 21.81 7.36
C PRO A 428 -6.24 20.36 7.52
N GLY A 429 -4.93 20.09 7.67
CA GLY A 429 -4.38 18.79 8.07
C GLY A 429 -4.11 18.72 9.57
N GLU A 430 -3.54 17.61 10.04
CA GLU A 430 -3.24 17.40 11.47
C GLU A 430 -2.22 18.43 12.04
N ASP A 431 -1.14 18.68 11.32
CA ASP A 431 -0.04 19.58 11.76
C ASP A 431 0.14 20.82 10.87
N LYS A 432 -0.35 20.80 9.67
CA LYS A 432 -0.18 21.85 8.65
C LYS A 432 -1.36 21.88 7.69
N GLU A 433 -1.48 22.97 6.94
CA GLU A 433 -2.37 23.00 5.78
C GLU A 433 -1.90 21.98 4.73
N GLU A 434 -2.82 21.15 4.26
CA GLU A 434 -2.59 20.16 3.21
C GLU A 434 -3.20 20.62 1.90
N GLN A 435 -2.71 20.11 0.79
CA GLN A 435 -3.14 20.53 -0.53
C GLN A 435 -3.34 19.33 -1.46
N LEU A 436 -4.36 19.44 -2.29
CA LEU A 436 -4.62 18.54 -3.41
C LEU A 436 -4.60 19.37 -4.69
N ILE A 437 -3.79 18.99 -5.67
CA ILE A 437 -3.78 19.59 -7.01
C ILE A 437 -4.23 18.53 -7.99
N GLY A 438 -5.23 18.83 -8.80
CA GLY A 438 -5.71 17.88 -9.80
C GLY A 438 -6.00 18.51 -11.14
N THR A 439 -6.07 17.65 -12.15
CA THR A 439 -6.55 17.94 -13.49
C THR A 439 -7.89 17.25 -13.72
N TRP A 440 -8.82 17.95 -14.33
CA TRP A 440 -10.06 17.39 -14.80
C TRP A 440 -10.15 17.56 -16.32
N PHE A 441 -10.50 16.46 -17.02
CA PHE A 441 -10.59 16.42 -18.47
C PHE A 441 -12.01 16.16 -18.91
N GLY A 442 -12.59 17.10 -19.64
CA GLY A 442 -13.89 16.90 -20.25
C GLY A 442 -13.87 15.83 -21.35
N LYS A 443 -14.99 15.19 -21.59
CA LYS A 443 -15.12 14.11 -22.61
C LYS A 443 -14.76 14.57 -24.01
N GLN A 444 -15.08 15.82 -24.34
CA GLN A 444 -14.83 16.42 -25.64
C GLN A 444 -13.52 17.22 -25.69
N SER A 445 -12.72 17.23 -24.61
CA SER A 445 -11.44 17.96 -24.56
C SER A 445 -10.40 17.36 -25.51
N ILE A 446 -9.55 18.21 -26.06
CA ILE A 446 -8.50 17.80 -27.00
C ILE A 446 -7.23 17.33 -26.29
N GLU A 447 -6.47 16.45 -26.94
CA GLU A 447 -5.27 15.81 -26.35
C GLU A 447 -4.17 16.83 -26.03
N GLU A 448 -3.98 17.84 -26.87
CA GLU A 448 -2.98 18.89 -26.67
C GLU A 448 -3.25 19.70 -25.39
N GLU A 449 -4.52 19.99 -25.09
CA GLU A 449 -4.88 20.69 -23.85
C GLU A 449 -4.80 19.80 -22.63
N ARG A 450 -5.06 18.48 -22.75
CA ARG A 450 -4.83 17.51 -21.70
C ARG A 450 -3.36 17.44 -21.32
N ALA A 451 -2.47 17.36 -22.34
CA ALA A 451 -1.03 17.37 -22.12
C ALA A 451 -0.55 18.69 -21.47
N SER A 452 -1.10 19.83 -21.93
CA SER A 452 -0.82 21.14 -21.34
C SER A 452 -1.27 21.23 -19.88
N ALA A 453 -2.47 20.73 -19.56
CA ALA A 453 -2.99 20.71 -18.19
C ALA A 453 -2.08 19.87 -17.26
N ILE A 454 -1.64 18.69 -17.71
CA ILE A 454 -0.69 17.85 -16.96
C ILE A 454 0.61 18.61 -16.71
N SER A 455 1.18 19.24 -17.74
CA SER A 455 2.43 19.98 -17.62
C SER A 455 2.30 21.17 -16.66
N LEU A 456 1.21 21.93 -16.75
CA LEU A 456 0.97 23.09 -15.88
C LEU A 456 0.73 22.66 -14.43
N ALA A 457 -0.04 21.59 -14.20
CA ALA A 457 -0.26 21.05 -12.87
C ALA A 457 1.06 20.53 -12.24
N SER A 458 1.90 19.83 -13.03
CA SER A 458 3.22 19.37 -12.58
C SER A 458 4.11 20.53 -12.14
N LYS A 459 4.16 21.63 -12.89
CA LYS A 459 4.90 22.84 -12.49
C LYS A 459 4.37 23.45 -11.19
N MET A 460 3.04 23.41 -10.96
CA MET A 460 2.46 23.87 -9.69
C MET A 460 2.92 22.98 -8.52
N VAL A 461 2.91 21.66 -8.70
CA VAL A 461 3.37 20.72 -7.69
C VAL A 461 4.87 20.88 -7.41
N GLU A 462 5.69 21.03 -8.43
CA GLU A 462 7.13 21.31 -8.28
C GLU A 462 7.38 22.58 -7.47
N SER A 463 6.66 23.66 -7.75
CA SER A 463 6.78 24.91 -7.00
C SER A 463 6.46 24.78 -5.51
N LEU A 464 5.63 23.79 -5.16
CA LEU A 464 5.25 23.43 -3.80
C LEU A 464 6.10 22.27 -3.23
N LYS A 465 7.27 21.98 -3.85
CA LYS A 465 8.23 20.96 -3.42
C LYS A 465 7.65 19.54 -3.33
N PHE A 466 6.74 19.20 -4.24
CA PHE A 466 6.06 17.89 -4.32
C PHE A 466 5.26 17.50 -3.06
N LEU A 467 4.88 18.47 -2.24
CA LEU A 467 4.08 18.21 -1.04
C LEU A 467 2.61 17.91 -1.32
N PRO A 468 1.93 18.54 -2.33
CA PRO A 468 0.54 18.25 -2.62
C PRO A 468 0.35 16.83 -3.14
N ALA A 469 -0.74 16.19 -2.72
CA ALA A 469 -1.27 15.05 -3.46
C ALA A 469 -1.74 15.51 -4.85
N GLN A 470 -1.62 14.64 -5.85
CA GLN A 470 -2.01 14.96 -7.22
C GLN A 470 -3.15 14.06 -7.68
N ALA A 471 -4.05 14.60 -8.52
CA ALA A 471 -5.15 13.85 -9.09
C ALA A 471 -5.24 14.05 -10.60
N ARG A 472 -5.57 12.98 -11.35
CA ARG A 472 -5.99 13.05 -12.74
C ARG A 472 -7.38 12.44 -12.85
N ILE A 473 -8.35 13.22 -13.30
CA ILE A 473 -9.78 12.87 -13.28
C ILE A 473 -10.36 13.13 -14.67
N TYR A 474 -11.19 12.21 -15.14
CA TYR A 474 -11.97 12.35 -16.37
C TYR A 474 -13.44 12.56 -16.06
N GLU A 475 -14.12 13.33 -16.92
CA GLU A 475 -15.56 13.52 -16.86
C GLU A 475 -16.31 12.19 -16.85
N GLY A 476 -17.21 12.04 -15.90
CA GLY A 476 -18.00 10.85 -15.70
C GLY A 476 -17.38 9.81 -14.76
N ASN A 477 -16.11 9.96 -14.39
CA ASN A 477 -15.38 9.09 -13.44
C ASN A 477 -14.93 9.83 -12.19
N GLU A 478 -15.51 10.97 -11.86
CA GLU A 478 -15.14 11.76 -10.69
C GLU A 478 -15.40 10.97 -9.40
N PRO A 479 -14.41 10.94 -8.49
CA PRO A 479 -14.56 10.31 -7.19
C PRO A 479 -15.37 11.18 -6.22
N ILE A 480 -15.86 10.58 -5.12
CA ILE A 480 -16.68 11.29 -4.12
C ILE A 480 -15.95 12.52 -3.54
N GLN A 481 -14.64 12.44 -3.33
CA GLN A 481 -13.81 13.56 -2.84
C GLN A 481 -13.91 14.77 -3.77
N PHE A 482 -13.92 14.56 -5.07
CA PHE A 482 -14.01 15.63 -6.06
C PHE A 482 -15.34 16.37 -5.93
N TYR A 483 -16.45 15.65 -5.88
CA TYR A 483 -17.76 16.26 -5.72
C TYR A 483 -17.90 17.02 -4.38
N SER A 484 -17.34 16.45 -3.31
CA SER A 484 -17.39 17.08 -1.99
C SER A 484 -16.54 18.36 -1.89
N ILE A 485 -15.43 18.44 -2.64
CA ILE A 485 -14.60 19.64 -2.74
C ILE A 485 -15.32 20.75 -3.52
N PHE A 486 -15.97 20.39 -4.62
CA PHE A 486 -16.72 21.34 -5.44
C PHE A 486 -18.09 21.70 -4.83
N GLN A 487 -18.63 20.88 -3.93
CA GLN A 487 -19.91 21.00 -3.25
C GLN A 487 -21.11 21.02 -4.23
N SER A 488 -21.00 21.85 -5.26
CA SER A 488 -21.97 21.93 -6.37
C SER A 488 -21.20 21.94 -7.68
N LEU A 489 -21.41 20.95 -8.53
CA LEU A 489 -20.77 20.83 -9.82
C LEU A 489 -21.80 20.93 -10.95
N ILE A 490 -21.53 21.84 -11.90
CA ILE A 490 -22.37 22.01 -13.10
C ILE A 490 -21.49 21.70 -14.30
N VAL A 491 -21.76 20.59 -15.00
CA VAL A 491 -21.06 20.20 -16.22
C VAL A 491 -21.86 20.66 -17.43
N LEU A 492 -21.26 21.53 -18.22
CA LEU A 492 -21.85 22.17 -19.42
C LEU A 492 -21.28 21.52 -20.68
N LYS A 493 -22.08 21.41 -21.72
CA LYS A 493 -21.64 20.97 -23.05
C LYS A 493 -20.76 22.02 -23.73
N GLY A 494 -19.95 21.54 -24.69
CA GLY A 494 -19.05 22.35 -25.45
C GLY A 494 -17.83 22.86 -24.67
N GLY A 495 -17.16 23.90 -25.13
CA GLY A 495 -15.94 24.41 -24.51
C GLY A 495 -15.68 25.88 -24.83
N LEU A 496 -14.93 26.53 -23.97
CA LEU A 496 -14.57 27.95 -24.09
C LEU A 496 -13.10 28.16 -24.46
N SER A 497 -12.28 27.10 -24.45
CA SER A 497 -10.88 27.19 -24.83
C SER A 497 -10.69 27.46 -26.32
N ASP A 498 -9.61 28.14 -26.67
CA ASP A 498 -9.28 28.41 -28.07
C ASP A 498 -8.96 27.12 -28.81
N GLY A 499 -8.37 26.13 -28.13
CA GLY A 499 -8.07 24.82 -28.67
C GLY A 499 -9.33 24.06 -29.06
N TYR A 500 -10.33 23.99 -28.17
CA TYR A 500 -11.62 23.39 -28.46
C TYR A 500 -12.32 24.08 -29.63
N LYS A 501 -12.42 25.40 -29.64
CA LYS A 501 -13.06 26.17 -30.70
C LYS A 501 -12.40 25.94 -32.06
N LYS A 502 -11.07 25.92 -32.09
CA LYS A 502 -10.30 25.61 -33.28
C LYS A 502 -10.58 24.19 -33.79
N TYR A 503 -10.59 23.21 -32.87
CA TYR A 503 -10.91 21.81 -33.23
C TYR A 503 -12.31 21.67 -33.84
N VAL A 504 -13.33 22.28 -33.24
CA VAL A 504 -14.71 22.28 -33.75
C VAL A 504 -14.76 22.89 -35.16
N ALA A 505 -14.09 24.01 -35.38
CA ALA A 505 -14.03 24.69 -36.66
C ALA A 505 -13.28 23.84 -37.72
N GLU A 506 -12.14 23.21 -37.38
CA GLU A 506 -11.35 22.37 -38.28
C GLU A 506 -12.02 21.04 -38.64
N LYS A 507 -12.79 20.48 -37.73
CA LYS A 507 -13.49 19.20 -37.94
C LYS A 507 -14.91 19.36 -38.49
N GLU A 508 -15.39 20.62 -38.66
CA GLU A 508 -16.75 20.94 -39.08
C GLU A 508 -17.82 20.24 -38.20
N VAL A 509 -17.52 20.07 -36.89
CA VAL A 509 -18.46 19.50 -35.94
C VAL A 509 -19.35 20.63 -35.37
N PRO A 510 -20.67 20.38 -35.09
CA PRO A 510 -21.51 21.39 -34.46
C PRO A 510 -20.93 21.88 -33.15
N ASP A 511 -20.89 23.19 -32.95
CA ASP A 511 -20.52 23.75 -31.65
C ASP A 511 -21.70 23.66 -30.68
N GLU A 512 -21.62 22.72 -29.73
CA GLU A 512 -22.66 22.48 -28.71
C GLU A 512 -22.43 23.31 -27.43
N THR A 513 -21.60 24.34 -27.50
CA THR A 513 -21.27 25.14 -26.30
C THR A 513 -22.53 25.75 -25.70
N TYR A 514 -22.74 25.50 -24.41
CA TYR A 514 -23.89 25.97 -23.65
C TYR A 514 -24.13 27.48 -23.84
N GLN A 515 -25.36 27.83 -24.13
CA GLN A 515 -25.84 29.21 -24.26
C GLN A 515 -27.00 29.43 -23.28
N GLU A 516 -26.95 30.53 -22.55
CA GLU A 516 -27.96 30.84 -21.54
C GLU A 516 -29.38 30.97 -22.12
N ASP A 517 -29.50 31.48 -23.33
CA ASP A 517 -30.78 31.66 -24.02
C ASP A 517 -31.23 30.43 -24.81
N GLY A 518 -30.38 29.43 -24.93
CA GLY A 518 -30.67 28.19 -25.65
C GLY A 518 -31.58 27.23 -24.90
N VAL A 519 -31.88 26.08 -25.54
CA VAL A 519 -32.54 24.96 -24.90
C VAL A 519 -31.47 24.06 -24.23
N ALA A 520 -31.60 23.81 -22.94
CA ALA A 520 -30.71 22.89 -22.25
C ALA A 520 -31.46 22.05 -21.21
N LEU A 521 -31.08 20.78 -21.13
CA LEU A 521 -31.59 19.81 -20.17
C LEU A 521 -30.46 19.36 -19.23
N PHE A 522 -30.69 19.51 -17.93
CA PHE A 522 -29.74 19.11 -16.90
C PHE A 522 -30.28 17.96 -16.07
N ARG A 523 -29.55 16.87 -15.96
CA ARG A 523 -29.85 15.81 -15.00
C ARG A 523 -29.23 16.22 -13.65
N VAL A 524 -30.06 16.27 -12.62
CA VAL A 524 -29.65 16.61 -11.25
C VAL A 524 -29.49 15.33 -10.44
N GLN A 525 -28.41 15.25 -9.72
CA GLN A 525 -28.09 14.13 -8.82
C GLN A 525 -27.21 14.59 -7.66
N GLY A 526 -27.11 13.79 -6.62
CA GLY A 526 -26.27 14.07 -5.45
C GLY A 526 -26.72 13.24 -4.25
N SER A 527 -25.95 13.31 -3.16
CA SER A 527 -26.31 12.70 -1.87
C SER A 527 -26.72 13.74 -0.83
N GLY A 528 -26.59 15.04 -1.13
CA GLY A 528 -26.95 16.12 -0.24
C GLY A 528 -26.46 17.49 -0.75
N PRO A 529 -26.71 18.56 0.02
CA PRO A 529 -26.34 19.94 -0.36
C PRO A 529 -24.85 20.14 -0.63
N ASP A 530 -23.99 19.35 0.01
CA ASP A 530 -22.53 19.43 -0.10
C ASP A 530 -21.97 18.49 -1.18
N ASN A 531 -22.84 17.87 -1.97
CA ASN A 531 -22.48 16.96 -3.06
C ASN A 531 -23.55 16.99 -4.14
N MET A 532 -23.79 18.15 -4.74
CA MET A 532 -24.78 18.35 -5.79
C MET A 532 -24.12 18.34 -7.16
N GLN A 533 -24.80 17.77 -8.15
CA GLN A 533 -24.34 17.72 -9.52
C GLN A 533 -25.48 18.04 -10.47
N ALA A 534 -25.25 18.89 -11.45
CA ALA A 534 -26.12 19.12 -12.59
C ALA A 534 -25.31 18.86 -13.87
N ILE A 535 -25.67 17.82 -14.61
CA ILE A 535 -24.95 17.41 -15.82
C ILE A 535 -25.83 17.71 -17.04
N GLN A 536 -25.39 18.58 -17.92
CA GLN A 536 -26.10 18.85 -19.16
C GLN A 536 -26.10 17.61 -20.06
N VAL A 537 -27.30 17.18 -20.44
CA VAL A 537 -27.51 16.04 -21.34
C VAL A 537 -28.17 16.52 -22.62
N GLU A 538 -28.35 15.64 -23.61
CA GLU A 538 -29.11 15.96 -24.82
C GLU A 538 -30.53 16.38 -24.43
N ALA A 539 -31.02 17.49 -25.03
CA ALA A 539 -32.38 17.98 -24.80
C ALA A 539 -33.40 17.18 -25.60
N VAL A 540 -33.48 15.87 -25.34
CA VAL A 540 -34.42 14.92 -25.97
C VAL A 540 -35.10 14.07 -24.89
N ALA A 541 -36.31 13.59 -25.18
CA ALA A 541 -37.09 12.81 -24.25
C ALA A 541 -36.41 11.53 -23.79
N SER A 542 -35.62 10.87 -24.65
CA SER A 542 -34.86 9.65 -24.31
C SER A 542 -33.73 9.86 -23.29
N SER A 543 -33.34 11.10 -23.03
CA SER A 543 -32.36 11.46 -21.98
C SER A 543 -32.95 11.49 -20.57
N LEU A 544 -34.27 11.43 -20.41
CA LEU A 544 -34.94 11.34 -19.13
C LEU A 544 -34.74 9.96 -18.49
N ASN A 545 -34.92 9.89 -17.17
CA ASN A 545 -34.92 8.63 -16.43
C ASN A 545 -35.76 8.80 -15.16
N SER A 546 -36.70 7.89 -14.93
CA SER A 546 -37.64 7.95 -13.81
C SER A 546 -37.00 8.01 -12.42
N SER A 547 -35.73 7.67 -12.27
CA SER A 547 -34.99 7.71 -10.99
C SER A 547 -34.28 9.03 -10.70
N TYR A 548 -34.41 10.05 -11.57
CA TYR A 548 -33.71 11.34 -11.41
C TYR A 548 -34.67 12.51 -11.55
N CYS A 549 -34.18 13.68 -11.13
CA CYS A 549 -34.80 14.97 -11.40
C CYS A 549 -34.05 15.73 -12.48
N TYR A 550 -34.72 16.62 -13.20
CA TYR A 550 -34.15 17.38 -14.31
C TYR A 550 -34.55 18.85 -14.28
N ILE A 551 -33.70 19.72 -14.80
CA ILE A 551 -33.95 21.12 -15.09
C ILE A 551 -33.91 21.28 -16.60
N LEU A 552 -35.03 21.68 -17.23
CA LEU A 552 -35.13 22.02 -18.64
C LEU A 552 -35.39 23.51 -18.75
N HIS A 553 -34.54 24.23 -19.50
CA HIS A 553 -34.82 25.64 -19.78
C HIS A 553 -34.71 25.97 -21.27
N SER A 554 -35.45 27.02 -21.65
CA SER A 554 -35.39 27.65 -22.96
C SER A 554 -35.56 29.16 -22.75
N GLY A 555 -34.48 29.92 -22.88
CA GLY A 555 -34.49 31.34 -22.52
C GLY A 555 -34.89 31.58 -21.07
N SER A 556 -36.01 32.30 -20.87
CA SER A 556 -36.59 32.62 -19.57
C SER A 556 -37.56 31.57 -19.04
N THR A 557 -37.94 30.58 -19.84
CA THR A 557 -38.85 29.51 -19.42
C THR A 557 -38.07 28.36 -18.82
N VAL A 558 -38.44 27.99 -17.60
CA VAL A 558 -37.76 26.89 -16.86
C VAL A 558 -38.78 25.87 -16.37
N PHE A 559 -38.51 24.61 -16.59
CA PHE A 559 -39.20 23.46 -16.06
C PHE A 559 -38.33 22.67 -15.12
N THR A 560 -38.87 22.26 -13.98
CA THR A 560 -38.27 21.23 -13.12
C THR A 560 -39.10 19.96 -13.25
N TRP A 561 -38.45 18.86 -13.69
CA TRP A 561 -39.14 17.58 -13.87
C TRP A 561 -38.68 16.58 -12.82
N SER A 562 -39.61 15.84 -12.23
CA SER A 562 -39.35 14.82 -11.23
C SER A 562 -39.83 13.47 -11.72
N GLY A 563 -38.93 12.50 -11.84
CA GLY A 563 -39.26 11.12 -12.13
C GLY A 563 -40.04 10.46 -11.01
N SER A 564 -40.81 9.42 -11.32
CA SER A 564 -41.70 8.72 -10.37
C SER A 564 -40.97 7.98 -9.26
N LEU A 565 -39.65 7.69 -9.43
CA LEU A 565 -38.79 7.01 -8.48
C LEU A 565 -37.84 7.98 -7.75
N ALA A 566 -37.91 9.28 -8.06
CA ALA A 566 -37.13 10.31 -7.39
C ALA A 566 -37.67 10.58 -5.98
N THR A 567 -36.76 10.89 -5.03
CA THR A 567 -37.07 11.18 -3.63
C THR A 567 -37.37 12.66 -3.39
N ALA A 568 -37.83 13.00 -2.20
CA ALA A 568 -38.01 14.39 -1.77
C ALA A 568 -36.68 15.13 -1.68
N ASP A 569 -35.62 14.45 -1.26
CA ASP A 569 -34.25 14.99 -1.18
C ASP A 569 -33.72 15.32 -2.58
N ASP A 570 -33.97 14.45 -3.59
CA ASP A 570 -33.61 14.73 -4.98
C ASP A 570 -34.31 16.01 -5.50
N GLN A 571 -35.56 16.28 -5.06
CA GLN A 571 -36.30 17.51 -5.45
C GLN A 571 -35.68 18.75 -4.80
N GLU A 572 -35.24 18.70 -3.54
CA GLU A 572 -34.55 19.80 -2.88
C GLU A 572 -33.27 20.18 -3.62
N LEU A 573 -32.52 19.21 -4.10
CA LEU A 573 -31.27 19.44 -4.88
C LEU A 573 -31.56 20.19 -6.19
N VAL A 574 -32.71 19.93 -6.83
CA VAL A 574 -33.11 20.64 -8.06
C VAL A 574 -33.30 22.12 -7.82
N GLU A 575 -33.99 22.50 -6.74
CA GLU A 575 -34.25 23.91 -6.41
C GLU A 575 -32.93 24.66 -6.17
N ARG A 576 -32.00 24.03 -5.44
CA ARG A 576 -30.64 24.58 -5.18
C ARG A 576 -29.80 24.73 -6.44
N GLN A 577 -29.84 23.72 -7.34
CA GLN A 577 -29.11 23.76 -8.61
C GLN A 577 -29.73 24.77 -9.59
N LEU A 578 -31.04 24.93 -9.54
CA LEU A 578 -31.69 25.94 -10.36
C LEU A 578 -31.24 27.36 -10.04
N ASP A 579 -31.08 27.70 -8.76
CA ASP A 579 -30.56 28.99 -8.33
C ASP A 579 -29.16 29.27 -8.82
N LEU A 580 -28.33 28.23 -9.04
CA LEU A 580 -26.97 28.33 -9.58
C LEU A 580 -26.93 28.42 -11.12
N ILE A 581 -27.87 27.73 -11.80
CA ILE A 581 -27.93 27.69 -13.28
C ILE A 581 -28.68 28.91 -13.80
N LYS A 582 -29.81 29.22 -13.21
CA LYS A 582 -30.72 30.31 -13.62
C LYS A 582 -31.22 31.12 -12.40
N PRO A 583 -30.37 31.98 -11.82
CA PRO A 583 -30.71 32.75 -10.64
C PRO A 583 -31.92 33.64 -10.92
N ASN A 584 -32.80 33.73 -9.93
CA ASN A 584 -34.04 34.55 -9.93
C ASN A 584 -35.15 34.15 -10.93
N LEU A 585 -35.06 32.98 -11.58
CA LEU A 585 -36.15 32.45 -12.40
C LEU A 585 -36.97 31.45 -11.62
N GLN A 586 -38.33 31.55 -11.77
CA GLN A 586 -39.24 30.58 -11.19
C GLN A 586 -39.47 29.43 -12.16
N SER A 587 -39.37 28.20 -11.68
CA SER A 587 -39.64 26.99 -12.44
C SER A 587 -41.14 26.67 -12.53
N LYS A 588 -41.50 25.95 -13.59
CA LYS A 588 -42.81 25.28 -13.72
C LYS A 588 -42.59 23.80 -13.36
N PRO A 589 -43.02 23.34 -12.17
CA PRO A 589 -42.81 21.95 -11.77
C PRO A 589 -43.60 21.00 -12.65
N GLN A 590 -42.96 19.93 -13.11
CA GLN A 590 -43.54 18.84 -13.88
C GLN A 590 -43.30 17.53 -13.12
N LYS A 591 -44.27 16.62 -13.18
CA LYS A 591 -44.10 15.27 -12.63
C LYS A 591 -44.29 14.26 -13.75
N GLU A 592 -43.55 13.18 -13.70
CA GLU A 592 -43.70 12.08 -14.64
C GLU A 592 -45.17 11.67 -14.82
N ASN A 593 -45.59 11.52 -16.09
CA ASN A 593 -46.95 11.24 -16.55
C ASN A 593 -47.97 12.40 -16.42
N THR A 594 -47.54 13.59 -15.99
CA THR A 594 -48.42 14.78 -15.86
C THR A 594 -47.85 16.03 -16.53
N GLU A 595 -46.94 15.83 -17.44
CA GLU A 595 -46.17 16.89 -18.12
C GLU A 595 -47.08 17.68 -19.10
N SER A 596 -46.73 18.96 -19.24
CA SER A 596 -47.38 19.84 -20.20
C SER A 596 -46.88 19.60 -21.64
N GLU A 597 -47.69 19.92 -22.65
CA GLU A 597 -47.28 19.84 -24.08
C GLU A 597 -46.03 20.68 -24.33
N GLN A 598 -45.91 21.88 -23.76
CA GLN A 598 -44.74 22.75 -23.88
C GLN A 598 -43.43 22.09 -23.43
N PHE A 599 -43.51 21.25 -22.38
CA PHE A 599 -42.36 20.50 -21.92
C PHE A 599 -41.89 19.48 -22.98
N TRP A 600 -42.81 18.73 -23.54
CA TRP A 600 -42.50 17.73 -24.59
C TRP A 600 -42.08 18.37 -25.90
N ASP A 601 -42.66 19.52 -26.28
CA ASP A 601 -42.26 20.24 -27.49
C ASP A 601 -40.80 20.64 -27.44
N LEU A 602 -40.28 21.08 -26.29
CA LEU A 602 -38.87 21.41 -26.08
C LEU A 602 -37.92 20.20 -26.15
N LEU A 603 -38.45 19.02 -25.92
CA LEU A 603 -37.66 17.74 -25.98
C LEU A 603 -37.89 17.01 -27.33
N GLY A 604 -38.53 17.65 -28.31
CA GLY A 604 -38.76 17.06 -29.62
C GLY A 604 -39.85 15.99 -29.66
N GLY A 605 -40.72 15.95 -28.66
CA GLY A 605 -41.81 15.02 -28.49
C GLY A 605 -41.57 13.95 -27.43
N LYS A 606 -42.61 13.15 -27.18
CA LYS A 606 -42.57 12.11 -26.15
C LYS A 606 -41.88 10.84 -26.67
N ALA A 607 -40.93 10.27 -25.91
CA ALA A 607 -40.28 9.03 -26.21
C ALA A 607 -40.14 8.14 -24.98
N GLU A 608 -39.78 6.85 -25.14
CA GLU A 608 -39.49 5.96 -24.04
C GLU A 608 -38.10 6.29 -23.42
N TYR A 609 -37.99 6.18 -22.12
CA TYR A 609 -36.80 6.43 -21.37
C TYR A 609 -36.61 5.42 -20.23
N PRO A 610 -35.35 5.17 -19.75
CA PRO A 610 -35.05 4.19 -18.71
C PRO A 610 -35.62 4.62 -17.35
N SER A 611 -35.84 3.62 -16.48
CA SER A 611 -36.30 3.82 -15.08
C SER A 611 -35.25 3.44 -14.04
N GLN A 612 -34.14 2.77 -14.42
CA GLN A 612 -33.13 2.30 -13.47
C GLN A 612 -32.13 3.39 -13.12
N LYS A 613 -31.88 3.58 -11.82
CA LYS A 613 -30.83 4.47 -11.34
C LYS A 613 -29.46 3.94 -11.83
N ILE A 614 -28.62 4.81 -12.35
CA ILE A 614 -27.25 4.48 -12.71
C ILE A 614 -26.48 4.26 -11.41
N VAL A 615 -26.22 3.00 -11.06
CA VAL A 615 -25.43 2.64 -9.88
C VAL A 615 -24.00 2.44 -10.35
N ARG A 616 -23.06 3.16 -9.74
CA ARG A 616 -21.65 2.79 -9.83
C ARG A 616 -21.45 1.55 -8.97
N ASP A 617 -20.74 0.55 -9.49
CA ASP A 617 -20.52 -0.71 -8.81
C ASP A 617 -19.89 -0.51 -7.44
N ALA A 618 -20.31 -1.39 -6.50
CA ALA A 618 -19.82 -1.35 -5.14
C ALA A 618 -18.28 -1.51 -5.12
N GLU A 619 -17.63 -0.72 -4.28
CA GLU A 619 -16.20 -0.82 -3.99
C GLU A 619 -15.78 -2.29 -3.77
N SER A 620 -14.86 -2.80 -4.55
CA SER A 620 -14.18 -4.07 -4.29
C SER A 620 -13.13 -3.91 -3.19
N ASP A 621 -12.58 -5.03 -2.71
CA ASP A 621 -11.50 -4.98 -1.73
C ASP A 621 -10.22 -4.40 -2.38
N PRO A 622 -9.55 -3.44 -1.74
CA PRO A 622 -8.36 -2.80 -2.30
C PRO A 622 -7.21 -3.80 -2.44
N ARG A 623 -6.40 -3.63 -3.48
CA ARG A 623 -5.23 -4.46 -3.79
C ARG A 623 -3.98 -3.60 -3.88
N LEU A 624 -2.89 -4.04 -3.25
CA LEU A 624 -1.61 -3.33 -3.28
C LEU A 624 -0.62 -4.05 -4.20
N PHE A 625 0.06 -3.28 -5.04
CA PHE A 625 1.09 -3.78 -5.95
C PHE A 625 2.39 -3.01 -5.75
N SER A 626 3.52 -3.71 -5.67
CA SER A 626 4.82 -3.06 -5.84
C SER A 626 5.13 -2.92 -7.33
N CYS A 627 5.78 -1.82 -7.71
CA CYS A 627 6.00 -1.44 -9.09
C CYS A 627 7.49 -1.32 -9.40
N ILE A 628 7.91 -1.94 -10.50
CA ILE A 628 9.23 -1.75 -11.10
C ILE A 628 9.01 -1.21 -12.51
N PHE A 629 9.46 0.00 -12.76
CA PHE A 629 9.36 0.65 -14.07
C PHE A 629 10.75 0.73 -14.70
N SER A 630 10.95 0.03 -15.81
CA SER A 630 12.22 0.04 -16.54
C SER A 630 12.00 -0.12 -18.04
N ASN A 631 12.72 0.68 -18.83
CA ASN A 631 12.63 0.65 -20.30
C ASN A 631 11.19 0.72 -20.81
N GLU A 632 10.40 1.62 -20.25
CA GLU A 632 8.96 1.80 -20.54
C GLU A 632 8.07 0.60 -20.24
N ASN A 633 8.61 -0.42 -19.60
CA ASN A 633 7.87 -1.60 -19.19
C ASN A 633 7.58 -1.57 -17.69
N LEU A 634 6.31 -1.73 -17.35
CA LEU A 634 5.86 -1.78 -15.97
C LEU A 634 5.77 -3.26 -15.54
N LYS A 635 6.54 -3.65 -14.52
CA LYS A 635 6.34 -4.92 -13.81
C LYS A 635 5.66 -4.63 -12.48
N VAL A 636 4.64 -5.41 -12.16
CA VAL A 636 3.91 -5.30 -10.89
C VAL A 636 3.87 -6.65 -10.19
N VAL A 637 3.95 -6.61 -8.85
CA VAL A 637 3.83 -7.78 -7.99
C VAL A 637 2.80 -7.48 -6.91
N GLU A 638 1.76 -8.30 -6.80
CA GLU A 638 0.72 -8.12 -5.79
C GLU A 638 1.24 -8.46 -4.38
N ILE A 639 0.90 -7.60 -3.43
CA ILE A 639 1.22 -7.75 -2.01
C ILE A 639 -0.07 -8.09 -1.29
N TYR A 640 -0.19 -9.34 -0.86
CA TYR A 640 -1.37 -9.85 -0.17
C TYR A 640 -1.38 -9.44 1.31
N ASN A 641 -2.56 -9.21 1.88
CA ASN A 641 -2.77 -8.82 3.28
C ASN A 641 -1.83 -7.67 3.70
N PHE A 642 -1.76 -6.65 2.86
CA PHE A 642 -0.86 -5.53 3.02
C PHE A 642 -1.16 -4.68 4.27
N THR A 643 -0.13 -4.03 4.76
CA THR A 643 -0.16 -3.06 5.87
C THR A 643 0.70 -1.85 5.51
N GLN A 644 0.67 -0.79 6.32
CA GLN A 644 1.55 0.35 6.14
C GLN A 644 3.04 -0.03 6.11
N ASP A 645 3.43 -1.09 6.81
CA ASP A 645 4.82 -1.57 6.86
C ASP A 645 5.32 -2.17 5.53
N ASP A 646 4.43 -2.44 4.59
CA ASP A 646 4.77 -2.91 3.25
C ASP A 646 5.12 -1.74 2.30
N LEU A 647 4.76 -0.49 2.64
CA LEU A 647 5.13 0.72 1.92
C LEU A 647 6.57 1.11 2.26
N MET A 648 7.52 0.73 1.41
CA MET A 648 8.95 0.99 1.62
C MET A 648 9.38 2.27 0.92
N THR A 649 10.14 3.11 1.62
CA THR A 649 10.54 4.46 1.17
C THR A 649 11.39 4.49 -0.10
N GLU A 650 12.01 3.36 -0.48
CA GLU A 650 12.82 3.21 -1.70
C GLU A 650 12.00 2.88 -2.94
N ASP A 651 10.72 2.51 -2.78
CA ASP A 651 9.91 1.92 -3.84
C ASP A 651 8.66 2.75 -4.15
N MET A 652 7.97 2.36 -5.24
CA MET A 652 6.65 2.87 -5.60
C MET A 652 5.63 1.74 -5.55
N PHE A 653 4.41 2.08 -5.14
CA PHE A 653 3.31 1.14 -5.01
C PHE A 653 2.06 1.67 -5.69
N ILE A 654 1.25 0.76 -6.22
CA ILE A 654 -0.10 1.07 -6.69
C ILE A 654 -1.10 0.42 -5.76
N LEU A 655 -1.98 1.22 -5.18
CA LEU A 655 -3.17 0.77 -4.48
C LEU A 655 -4.35 0.87 -5.45
N ASP A 656 -4.87 -0.27 -5.87
CA ASP A 656 -6.03 -0.40 -6.73
C ASP A 656 -7.29 -0.55 -5.87
N CYS A 657 -8.20 0.42 -5.98
CA CYS A 657 -9.47 0.44 -5.25
C CYS A 657 -10.67 0.13 -6.15
N HIS A 658 -10.47 -0.32 -7.38
CA HIS A 658 -11.45 -0.63 -8.43
C HIS A 658 -12.23 0.58 -8.98
N THR A 659 -12.41 1.64 -8.22
CA THR A 659 -13.03 2.90 -8.67
C THR A 659 -11.98 3.93 -9.06
N ASP A 660 -10.82 3.87 -8.43
CA ASP A 660 -9.68 4.76 -8.56
C ASP A 660 -8.38 4.02 -8.16
N ILE A 661 -7.25 4.56 -8.57
CA ILE A 661 -5.94 4.03 -8.20
C ILE A 661 -5.08 5.12 -7.56
N PHE A 662 -4.22 4.69 -6.63
CA PHE A 662 -3.24 5.55 -5.97
C PHE A 662 -1.83 5.06 -6.31
N VAL A 663 -0.99 5.94 -6.81
CA VAL A 663 0.44 5.71 -6.98
C VAL A 663 1.16 6.35 -5.80
N TRP A 664 1.54 5.53 -4.83
CA TRP A 664 2.30 5.99 -3.67
C TRP A 664 3.80 5.97 -4.00
N VAL A 665 4.50 7.04 -3.65
CA VAL A 665 5.91 7.27 -4.01
C VAL A 665 6.73 7.53 -2.76
N GLY A 666 7.69 6.65 -2.47
CA GLY A 666 8.59 6.78 -1.33
C GLY A 666 9.55 7.96 -1.44
N GLN A 667 10.03 8.46 -0.29
CA GLN A 667 10.95 9.62 -0.22
C GLN A 667 12.31 9.33 -0.87
N GLU A 668 12.82 8.11 -0.73
CA GLU A 668 14.14 7.68 -1.24
C GLU A 668 14.09 7.22 -2.71
N VAL A 669 12.92 7.20 -3.34
CA VAL A 669 12.80 6.98 -4.80
C VAL A 669 13.56 8.05 -5.55
N ASN A 670 14.29 7.69 -6.60
CA ASN A 670 15.05 8.65 -7.35
C ASN A 670 14.15 9.66 -8.12
N SER A 671 14.69 10.85 -8.40
CA SER A 671 13.90 11.94 -8.98
C SER A 671 13.33 11.63 -10.37
N LYS A 672 13.99 10.77 -11.17
CA LYS A 672 13.48 10.38 -12.49
C LYS A 672 12.24 9.52 -12.36
N ASP A 673 12.26 8.53 -11.46
CA ASP A 673 11.13 7.63 -11.27
C ASP A 673 9.94 8.38 -10.64
N LYS A 674 10.18 9.36 -9.76
CA LYS A 674 9.13 10.25 -9.23
C LYS A 674 8.38 10.99 -10.34
N MET A 675 9.08 11.45 -11.38
CA MET A 675 8.45 12.12 -12.53
C MET A 675 7.59 11.17 -13.38
N HIS A 676 7.87 9.87 -13.35
CA HIS A 676 7.11 8.86 -14.07
C HIS A 676 5.89 8.31 -13.31
N ALA A 677 5.59 8.82 -12.11
CA ALA A 677 4.50 8.30 -11.30
C ALA A 677 3.13 8.31 -12.01
N LEU A 678 2.82 9.38 -12.73
CA LEU A 678 1.58 9.44 -13.53
C LEU A 678 1.59 8.39 -14.65
N THR A 679 2.69 8.29 -15.41
CA THR A 679 2.85 7.31 -16.50
C THR A 679 2.75 5.87 -15.98
N ILE A 680 3.24 5.59 -14.76
CA ILE A 680 3.10 4.29 -14.11
C ILE A 680 1.63 3.97 -13.86
N GLY A 681 0.86 4.93 -13.35
CA GLY A 681 -0.59 4.79 -13.17
C GLY A 681 -1.32 4.57 -14.48
N GLU A 682 -0.99 5.32 -15.53
CA GLU A 682 -1.57 5.16 -16.87
C GLU A 682 -1.28 3.78 -17.46
N LYS A 683 -0.02 3.34 -17.42
CA LYS A 683 0.38 2.01 -17.88
C LYS A 683 -0.23 0.87 -17.04
N PHE A 684 -0.53 1.10 -15.78
CA PHE A 684 -1.28 0.14 -14.99
C PHE A 684 -2.72 0.00 -15.49
N LEU A 685 -3.39 1.12 -15.78
CA LEU A 685 -4.75 1.13 -16.33
C LEU A 685 -4.85 0.58 -17.76
N GLU A 686 -3.75 0.55 -18.52
CA GLU A 686 -3.70 -0.08 -19.86
C GLU A 686 -3.72 -1.62 -19.80
N ARG A 687 -3.43 -2.23 -18.65
CA ARG A 687 -3.36 -3.68 -18.48
C ARG A 687 -4.74 -4.27 -18.18
N ASP A 688 -5.45 -4.69 -19.22
CA ASP A 688 -6.83 -5.20 -19.14
C ASP A 688 -7.04 -6.31 -18.10
N PHE A 689 -6.05 -7.19 -17.90
CA PHE A 689 -6.17 -8.33 -17.01
C PHE A 689 -6.09 -7.96 -15.51
N LEU A 690 -5.44 -6.83 -15.16
CA LEU A 690 -5.38 -6.34 -13.78
C LEU A 690 -6.62 -5.51 -13.41
N MET A 691 -7.32 -5.01 -14.39
CA MET A 691 -8.36 -3.99 -14.20
C MET A 691 -9.74 -4.55 -13.85
N GLU A 692 -9.98 -5.83 -13.85
CA GLU A 692 -11.26 -6.47 -13.46
C GLU A 692 -12.47 -5.51 -13.40
N ASN A 693 -12.84 -4.88 -14.53
CA ASN A 693 -13.86 -3.84 -14.70
C ASN A 693 -13.46 -2.40 -14.30
N LEU A 694 -12.20 -2.11 -13.99
CA LEU A 694 -11.73 -0.75 -13.81
C LEU A 694 -11.68 -0.03 -15.16
N SER A 695 -12.25 1.18 -15.21
CA SER A 695 -12.20 2.01 -16.42
C SER A 695 -10.76 2.45 -16.71
N ARG A 696 -10.37 2.48 -18.01
CA ARG A 696 -9.09 3.10 -18.43
C ARG A 696 -9.03 4.59 -18.11
N GLN A 697 -10.17 5.22 -17.88
CA GLN A 697 -10.32 6.60 -17.45
C GLN A 697 -10.54 6.74 -15.93
N ALA A 698 -10.24 5.68 -15.16
CA ALA A 698 -10.31 5.75 -13.72
C ALA A 698 -9.42 6.87 -13.17
N PRO A 699 -9.81 7.53 -12.09
CA PRO A 699 -8.99 8.52 -11.42
C PRO A 699 -7.64 7.95 -10.99
N ILE A 700 -6.57 8.71 -11.24
CA ILE A 700 -5.24 8.40 -10.75
C ILE A 700 -4.85 9.44 -9.72
N TYR A 701 -4.49 8.99 -8.52
CA TYR A 701 -3.89 9.83 -7.49
C TYR A 701 -2.39 9.54 -7.38
N ILE A 702 -1.57 10.59 -7.24
CA ILE A 702 -0.16 10.46 -6.89
C ILE A 702 0.01 10.98 -5.47
N VAL A 703 0.51 10.12 -4.59
CA VAL A 703 0.66 10.39 -3.16
C VAL A 703 2.13 10.25 -2.78
N MET A 704 2.72 11.32 -2.26
CA MET A 704 4.10 11.31 -1.79
C MET A 704 4.17 10.88 -0.33
N GLU A 705 5.16 10.06 0.02
CA GLU A 705 5.41 9.67 1.40
C GLU A 705 5.58 10.90 2.32
N GLY A 706 4.87 10.89 3.46
CA GLY A 706 4.86 11.98 4.43
C GLY A 706 3.85 13.10 4.12
N SER A 707 3.04 12.92 3.08
CA SER A 707 1.94 13.82 2.69
C SER A 707 0.70 13.02 2.25
N GLU A 708 0.47 11.88 2.88
CA GLU A 708 -0.63 10.99 2.55
C GLU A 708 -1.96 11.57 3.04
N PRO A 709 -2.93 11.79 2.11
CA PRO A 709 -4.23 12.33 2.47
C PRO A 709 -5.12 11.28 3.16
N PRO A 710 -6.13 11.71 3.96
CA PRO A 710 -7.01 10.80 4.68
C PRO A 710 -7.75 9.80 3.79
N PHE A 711 -8.12 10.18 2.57
CA PHE A 711 -8.78 9.28 1.61
C PHE A 711 -7.87 8.18 1.05
N PHE A 712 -6.53 8.27 1.26
CA PHE A 712 -5.56 7.19 1.03
C PHE A 712 -5.31 6.39 2.31
N THR A 713 -5.04 7.07 3.44
CA THR A 713 -4.63 6.38 4.68
C THR A 713 -5.74 5.50 5.28
N ARG A 714 -7.01 5.75 4.91
CA ARG A 714 -8.18 4.94 5.33
C ARG A 714 -8.08 3.46 5.00
N PHE A 715 -7.29 3.09 4.01
CA PHE A 715 -7.10 1.70 3.57
C PHE A 715 -6.12 0.91 4.44
N PHE A 716 -5.46 1.59 5.38
CA PHE A 716 -4.43 1.03 6.25
C PHE A 716 -4.78 1.28 7.73
N THR A 717 -4.22 0.46 8.61
CA THR A 717 -4.07 0.87 10.01
C THR A 717 -2.89 1.83 10.07
N TRP A 718 -3.19 3.15 9.93
CA TRP A 718 -2.16 4.17 9.70
C TRP A 718 -1.54 4.69 10.98
N ASP A 719 -0.20 4.75 11.01
CA ASP A 719 0.61 5.38 12.06
C ASP A 719 1.41 6.55 11.45
N SER A 720 0.94 7.78 11.69
CA SER A 720 1.59 9.01 11.19
C SER A 720 3.01 9.21 11.71
N ALA A 721 3.41 8.55 12.81
CA ALA A 721 4.77 8.64 13.31
C ALA A 721 5.75 7.87 12.41
N LYS A 722 5.32 6.77 11.80
CA LYS A 722 6.14 5.98 10.89
C LYS A 722 6.43 6.73 9.59
N SER A 723 5.43 7.38 8.99
CA SER A 723 5.60 8.13 7.74
C SER A 723 6.48 9.38 7.88
N LYS A 724 6.64 9.90 9.11
CA LYS A 724 7.51 11.05 9.43
C LYS A 724 8.95 10.66 9.82
N MET A 725 9.29 9.37 9.80
CA MET A 725 10.64 8.90 10.13
C MET A 725 11.62 9.22 8.98
N HIS A 726 12.86 9.57 9.33
CA HIS A 726 13.93 9.80 8.37
C HIS A 726 14.81 8.55 8.19
N GLY A 727 15.51 8.49 7.05
CA GLY A 727 16.39 7.41 6.69
C GLY A 727 15.69 6.32 5.88
N ASN A 728 16.46 5.34 5.42
CA ASN A 728 15.95 4.24 4.62
C ASN A 728 15.10 3.25 5.45
N SER A 729 14.36 2.38 4.77
CA SER A 729 13.45 1.41 5.41
C SER A 729 14.13 0.55 6.47
N PHE A 730 15.35 0.10 6.23
CA PHE A 730 16.13 -0.66 7.20
C PHE A 730 16.43 0.14 8.47
N GLN A 731 16.90 1.38 8.33
CA GLN A 731 17.24 2.25 9.47
C GLN A 731 16.01 2.59 10.32
N ARG A 732 14.88 2.89 9.66
CA ARG A 732 13.60 3.16 10.32
C ARG A 732 13.13 1.94 11.11
N LYS A 733 13.15 0.77 10.48
CA LYS A 733 12.73 -0.49 11.10
C LYS A 733 13.65 -0.91 12.26
N LEU A 734 14.96 -0.77 12.08
CA LEU A 734 15.93 -1.04 13.14
C LEU A 734 15.68 -0.14 14.38
N THR A 735 15.33 1.11 14.16
CA THR A 735 14.97 2.04 15.22
C THR A 735 13.72 1.59 15.97
N ILE A 736 12.68 1.17 15.26
CA ILE A 736 11.44 0.65 15.85
C ILE A 736 11.72 -0.61 16.67
N VAL A 737 12.44 -1.56 16.10
CA VAL A 737 12.76 -2.86 16.73
C VAL A 737 13.61 -2.69 18.00
N LYS A 738 14.58 -1.76 18.01
CA LYS A 738 15.41 -1.44 19.18
C LYS A 738 14.66 -0.71 20.29
N HIS A 739 13.72 0.16 19.95
CA HIS A 739 13.02 1.01 20.92
C HIS A 739 11.57 0.57 21.20
N GLY A 740 11.06 -0.44 20.51
CA GLY A 740 9.70 -0.98 20.66
C GLY A 740 8.58 -0.10 20.09
N ARG A 741 8.89 1.07 19.52
CA ARG A 741 7.94 1.99 18.87
C ARG A 741 8.67 3.00 17.98
N ALA A 742 7.96 3.61 17.07
CA ALA A 742 8.46 4.78 16.33
C ALA A 742 8.75 5.91 17.33
N PRO A 743 9.91 6.58 17.26
CA PRO A 743 10.21 7.70 18.13
C PRO A 743 9.21 8.83 17.87
N ALA A 744 8.62 9.39 18.95
CA ALA A 744 7.78 10.58 18.81
C ALA A 744 8.63 11.71 18.23
N VAL A 745 8.15 12.33 17.15
CA VAL A 745 8.82 13.49 16.55
C VAL A 745 8.74 14.64 17.56
N ASP A 746 9.86 14.95 18.20
CA ASP A 746 9.95 16.11 19.08
C ASP A 746 9.67 17.36 18.25
N LYS A 747 8.58 18.04 18.53
CA LYS A 747 8.30 19.37 17.92
C LYS A 747 9.51 20.25 18.19
N PRO A 748 10.10 20.91 17.18
CA PRO A 748 11.24 21.77 17.40
C PRO A 748 10.85 22.83 18.43
N LYS A 749 11.50 22.80 19.59
CA LYS A 749 11.33 23.83 20.61
C LYS A 749 11.65 25.17 19.95
N ARG A 750 10.64 26.02 19.74
CA ARG A 750 10.83 27.41 19.32
C ARG A 750 11.90 28.01 20.20
N ARG A 751 13.10 28.23 19.66
CA ARG A 751 14.12 29.07 20.27
C ARG A 751 13.54 30.46 20.30
N THR A 752 13.09 30.90 21.45
CA THR A 752 12.84 32.31 21.72
C THR A 752 14.16 33.07 21.51
N PRO A 753 14.17 34.20 20.79
CA PRO A 753 15.36 35.01 20.64
C PRO A 753 15.77 35.52 22.02
N VAL A 754 17.03 35.26 22.40
CA VAL A 754 17.62 35.80 23.62
C VAL A 754 17.85 37.29 23.38
N SER A 755 17.01 38.12 23.95
CA SER A 755 17.22 39.57 24.04
C SER A 755 18.34 39.82 25.05
N TYR A 756 19.48 40.36 24.59
CA TYR A 756 20.50 40.97 25.44
C TYR A 756 20.01 42.34 25.93
N GLY A 757 19.92 42.57 27.20
CA GLY A 757 19.62 43.87 27.78
C GLY A 757 19.43 43.84 29.30
N GLY A 758 20.47 44.07 30.06
CA GLY A 758 20.78 44.85 31.25
C GLY A 758 19.80 44.91 32.43
N ARG A 759 20.29 44.42 33.51
CA ARG A 759 20.31 44.98 34.96
C ARG A 759 18.98 45.30 35.66
N SER A 760 18.87 44.58 36.75
CA SER A 760 18.63 45.01 38.19
C SER A 760 17.17 45.13 38.63
N SER A 761 17.01 44.49 39.78
CA SER A 761 16.35 44.74 41.06
C SER A 761 14.99 44.12 41.29
N VAL A 762 15.05 43.15 42.19
CA VAL A 762 14.33 42.80 43.45
C VAL A 762 12.79 43.02 43.53
N PRO A 763 12.07 42.20 44.30
CA PRO A 763 10.70 41.75 43.98
C PRO A 763 9.61 42.50 44.78
N GLU A 764 8.38 42.47 44.27
CA GLU A 764 7.21 42.70 45.12
C GLU A 764 6.04 41.79 44.80
N LYS A 765 5.51 41.22 45.87
CA LYS A 765 4.26 40.45 45.96
C LYS A 765 3.05 41.37 45.85
N SER A 766 2.06 41.04 45.07
CA SER A 766 0.64 41.25 45.48
C SER A 766 -0.28 40.45 44.55
N GLN A 767 -1.00 39.54 45.03
CA GLN A 767 -2.42 39.39 45.40
C GLN A 767 -3.43 39.85 44.35
N ARG A 768 -4.21 38.83 43.93
CA ARG A 768 -5.65 38.81 43.67
C ARG A 768 -6.28 39.90 42.78
N SER A 769 -6.96 39.41 41.70
CA SER A 769 -8.42 39.48 41.72
C SER A 769 -9.04 38.66 40.60
N ARG A 770 -10.11 37.98 40.93
CA ARG A 770 -11.05 37.25 40.09
C ARG A 770 -11.88 38.32 39.33
N SER A 771 -12.12 38.13 38.05
CA SER A 771 -13.39 38.51 37.45
C SER A 771 -13.86 37.47 36.49
N MET A 772 -15.02 36.94 36.81
CA MET A 772 -15.86 36.11 35.96
C MET A 772 -16.53 37.01 34.92
N SER A 773 -16.47 36.62 33.64
CA SER A 773 -17.50 37.03 32.71
C SER A 773 -17.96 35.82 31.92
N PHE A 774 -19.21 35.48 32.07
CA PHE A 774 -19.91 34.48 31.27
C PHE A 774 -20.26 35.06 29.90
N SER A 775 -20.06 34.29 28.86
CA SER A 775 -20.85 34.32 27.62
C SER A 775 -20.99 32.91 27.08
N PRO A 776 -22.19 32.54 26.64
CA PRO A 776 -22.54 31.16 26.31
C PRO A 776 -22.32 30.86 24.83
N ASP A 777 -22.33 29.55 24.56
CA ASP A 777 -22.47 28.90 23.26
C ASP A 777 -21.21 28.73 22.38
N ARG A 778 -20.60 27.58 22.61
CA ARG A 778 -20.17 26.63 21.56
C ARG A 778 -19.88 25.29 22.22
N VAL A 779 -20.78 24.35 22.07
CA VAL A 779 -20.60 22.94 22.45
C VAL A 779 -19.61 22.32 21.45
N ARG A 780 -18.34 22.22 21.83
CA ARG A 780 -17.40 21.32 21.18
C ARG A 780 -17.61 19.93 21.77
N VAL A 781 -18.11 19.00 20.96
CA VAL A 781 -18.12 17.58 21.29
C VAL A 781 -16.65 17.12 21.26
N ARG A 782 -16.03 17.00 22.42
CA ARG A 782 -14.76 16.30 22.58
C ARG A 782 -14.99 14.82 22.34
N GLY A 783 -14.29 14.23 21.39
CA GLY A 783 -14.24 12.79 21.19
C GLY A 783 -13.89 12.06 22.49
N ARG A 784 -14.64 11.01 22.77
CA ARG A 784 -14.46 10.17 23.96
C ARG A 784 -13.16 9.37 23.82
N SER A 785 -12.44 9.22 24.92
CA SER A 785 -11.20 8.42 24.93
C SER A 785 -11.48 6.94 24.61
N PRO A 786 -10.50 6.19 24.06
CA PRO A 786 -10.66 4.76 23.75
C PRO A 786 -11.11 3.91 24.96
N ALA A 787 -10.73 4.28 26.17
CA ALA A 787 -11.17 3.62 27.40
C ALA A 787 -12.66 3.82 27.66
N PHE A 788 -13.22 4.96 27.27
CA PHE A 788 -14.64 5.24 27.44
C PHE A 788 -15.50 4.49 26.41
N ASN A 789 -14.98 4.31 25.20
CA ASN A 789 -15.64 3.50 24.17
C ASN A 789 -15.63 2.00 24.53
N ALA A 790 -14.55 1.51 25.11
CA ALA A 790 -14.48 0.13 25.63
C ALA A 790 -15.47 -0.11 26.78
N LEU A 791 -15.65 0.88 27.65
CA LEU A 791 -16.63 0.79 28.73
C LEU A 791 -18.09 0.87 28.22
N ALA A 792 -18.35 1.70 27.20
CA ALA A 792 -19.67 1.81 26.58
C ALA A 792 -20.05 0.51 25.85
N ALA A 793 -19.12 -0.13 25.14
CA ALA A 793 -19.33 -1.40 24.46
C ALA A 793 -19.64 -2.56 25.44
N THR A 794 -19.08 -2.54 26.65
CA THR A 794 -19.42 -3.51 27.69
C THR A 794 -20.82 -3.29 28.28
N PHE A 795 -21.31 -2.06 28.31
CA PHE A 795 -22.67 -1.76 28.76
C PHE A 795 -23.75 -2.05 27.71
N GLU A 796 -23.46 -1.87 26.43
CA GLU A 796 -24.39 -2.18 25.34
C GLU A 796 -24.53 -3.69 25.12
N SER A 797 -23.50 -4.50 25.38
CA SER A 797 -23.60 -5.96 25.33
C SER A 797 -24.38 -6.59 26.47
N ALA A 798 -24.61 -5.86 27.57
CA ALA A 798 -25.40 -6.32 28.72
C ALA A 798 -26.92 -6.16 28.52
N ASN A 799 -27.36 -5.28 27.59
CA ASN A 799 -28.78 -5.02 27.37
C ASN A 799 -29.47 -5.91 26.32
N ALA A 800 -28.78 -6.85 25.73
CA ALA A 800 -29.35 -7.75 24.71
C ALA A 800 -29.61 -9.17 25.19
N ARG A 801 -29.88 -9.37 26.53
CA ARG A 801 -30.31 -10.67 27.03
C ARG A 801 -31.77 -10.60 27.43
N ASN A 802 -32.60 -11.24 26.64
CA ASN A 802 -34.01 -11.48 26.88
C ASN A 802 -34.28 -12.12 28.27
N LEU A 803 -35.11 -11.48 29.02
CA LEU A 803 -35.79 -11.97 30.20
C LEU A 803 -36.84 -13.03 29.85
N SER A 804 -36.47 -14.30 29.90
CA SER A 804 -37.46 -15.37 30.12
C SER A 804 -36.76 -16.71 30.44
N THR A 805 -36.44 -16.91 31.69
CA THR A 805 -36.47 -18.19 32.44
C THR A 805 -35.87 -17.95 33.83
N PRO A 806 -36.50 -18.38 34.94
CA PRO A 806 -35.94 -18.23 36.27
C PRO A 806 -34.87 -19.32 36.55
N PRO A 807 -33.82 -19.02 37.30
CA PRO A 807 -32.80 -20.00 37.66
C PRO A 807 -33.27 -20.91 38.79
N PRO A 808 -32.80 -22.19 38.85
CA PRO A 808 -33.09 -23.09 39.92
C PRO A 808 -32.31 -22.77 41.19
N MET A 809 -32.99 -22.84 42.34
CA MET A 809 -32.43 -22.68 43.64
C MET A 809 -31.42 -23.79 43.99
N VAL A 810 -30.24 -23.42 44.42
CA VAL A 810 -29.31 -24.31 45.13
C VAL A 810 -29.10 -23.80 46.54
N ARG A 811 -29.30 -24.73 47.48
CA ARG A 811 -29.27 -24.53 48.96
C ARG A 811 -27.90 -24.07 49.44
N LYS A 812 -27.95 -23.13 50.39
CA LYS A 812 -26.87 -22.74 51.28
C LYS A 812 -26.50 -23.87 52.24
N SER A 813 -25.21 -24.15 52.39
CA SER A 813 -24.66 -24.67 53.67
C SER A 813 -23.63 -23.67 54.18
N GLN A 814 -23.93 -23.24 55.41
CA GLN A 814 -23.07 -22.33 56.20
C GLN A 814 -21.89 -23.09 56.75
N LEU A 815 -20.75 -22.43 56.78
CA LEU A 815 -19.78 -22.57 57.89
C LEU A 815 -18.95 -21.29 57.99
N TYR A 816 -19.07 -20.63 59.12
CA TYR A 816 -18.39 -19.44 59.58
C TYR A 816 -17.11 -19.79 60.36
N PRO A 817 -16.32 -18.82 60.81
CA PRO A 817 -14.93 -18.57 60.45
C PRO A 817 -14.02 -18.68 61.68
N LYS A 818 -12.74 -18.56 61.54
CA LYS A 818 -11.85 -18.12 62.62
C LYS A 818 -10.85 -17.11 62.10
N SER A 819 -10.92 -15.96 62.75
CA SER A 819 -9.98 -14.87 62.72
C SER A 819 -8.58 -15.30 63.15
N VAL A 820 -7.55 -14.88 62.39
CA VAL A 820 -6.19 -14.79 62.91
C VAL A 820 -5.59 -13.48 62.40
N THR A 821 -5.21 -12.66 63.32
CA THR A 821 -4.47 -11.40 63.16
C THR A 821 -3.09 -11.64 62.54
N PRO A 822 -2.60 -10.78 61.64
CA PRO A 822 -1.25 -10.91 61.13
C PRO A 822 -0.24 -10.25 62.06
N ASP A 823 0.77 -10.99 62.36
CA ASP A 823 1.93 -10.61 63.16
C ASP A 823 2.83 -9.61 62.41
N SER A 824 3.19 -8.52 63.09
CA SER A 824 3.89 -7.34 62.55
C SER A 824 5.41 -7.45 62.48
N SER A 825 5.98 -8.65 62.40
CA SER A 825 7.43 -8.84 62.54
C SER A 825 8.24 -9.13 61.27
N LYS A 826 7.67 -8.97 60.08
CA LYS A 826 8.38 -9.23 58.81
C LYS A 826 8.62 -8.01 57.87
N LEU A 827 8.43 -6.80 58.38
CA LEU A 827 8.64 -5.57 57.57
C LEU A 827 9.93 -4.82 57.90
N ALA A 828 10.78 -5.35 58.80
CA ALA A 828 12.01 -4.67 59.22
C ALA A 828 13.28 -5.12 58.46
N SER A 829 13.22 -6.09 57.54
CA SER A 829 14.43 -6.62 56.89
C SER A 829 14.68 -6.10 55.44
N LYS A 830 13.85 -5.19 54.93
CA LYS A 830 14.08 -4.59 53.60
C LYS A 830 14.67 -3.18 53.62
N SER A 831 14.80 -2.54 54.77
CA SER A 831 15.40 -1.19 54.88
C SER A 831 16.92 -1.18 55.05
N SER A 832 17.53 -2.29 55.41
CA SER A 832 19.00 -2.35 55.64
C SER A 832 19.80 -2.56 54.34
N ALA A 833 19.19 -3.13 53.30
CA ALA A 833 19.85 -3.31 52.02
C ALA A 833 19.94 -2.00 51.20
N ILE A 834 19.03 -1.06 51.40
CA ILE A 834 19.05 0.24 50.73
C ILE A 834 20.06 1.20 51.42
N ALA A 835 20.24 1.10 52.69
CA ALA A 835 21.23 1.90 53.41
C ALA A 835 22.69 1.46 53.15
N ALA A 836 22.90 0.18 52.80
CA ALA A 836 24.23 -0.32 52.44
C ALA A 836 24.63 0.08 51.01
N LEU A 837 23.70 0.28 50.12
CA LEU A 837 23.96 0.73 48.74
C LEU A 837 24.26 2.23 48.65
N THR A 838 23.72 3.07 49.52
CA THR A 838 24.01 4.52 49.56
C THR A 838 25.37 4.81 50.20
N ALA A 839 25.84 3.97 51.12
CA ALA A 839 27.15 4.11 51.74
C ALA A 839 28.34 3.68 50.89
N SER A 840 28.12 2.89 49.85
CA SER A 840 29.15 2.50 48.87
C SER A 840 29.39 3.50 47.75
N PHE A 841 28.51 4.46 47.56
CA PHE A 841 28.68 5.51 46.53
C PHE A 841 29.41 6.77 47.02
N GLU A 842 29.58 6.97 48.32
CA GLU A 842 30.29 8.11 48.91
C GLU A 842 31.78 7.94 49.18
N LYS A 843 32.37 6.76 48.83
CA LYS A 843 33.78 6.47 49.11
C LYS A 843 34.76 6.53 47.95
N THR A 844 34.36 7.04 46.77
CA THR A 844 35.24 7.13 45.59
C THR A 844 35.56 8.53 45.10
N ASN A 845 35.49 9.55 45.95
CA ASN A 845 35.93 10.90 45.58
C ASN A 845 36.94 11.44 46.57
N ASN A 846 38.19 10.93 46.52
CA ASN A 846 39.37 11.61 47.07
C ASN A 846 40.62 11.01 46.47
N ILE A 847 41.20 11.65 45.45
CA ILE A 847 42.59 11.48 45.00
C ILE A 847 43.21 12.88 44.88
N PRO A 848 44.36 13.13 45.51
CA PRO A 848 44.98 14.45 45.55
C PRO A 848 45.89 14.73 44.35
N ARG A 849 46.03 16.04 44.10
CA ARG A 849 46.85 16.67 43.06
C ARG A 849 48.37 16.61 43.33
N SER A 850 49.08 16.46 42.19
CA SER A 850 50.34 17.13 41.77
C SER A 850 51.68 16.55 42.25
N PRO A 851 52.85 16.82 41.60
CA PRO A 851 53.21 18.00 40.79
C PRO A 851 53.98 17.74 39.47
N LYS A 852 54.11 18.86 38.72
CA LYS A 852 54.91 19.10 37.49
C LYS A 852 56.41 18.81 37.72
N VAL A 853 57.14 18.38 36.66
CA VAL A 853 58.41 18.92 36.22
C VAL A 853 58.70 18.65 34.75
N SER A 854 59.27 19.61 34.13
CA SER A 854 59.54 20.05 32.80
C SER A 854 60.69 19.31 32.03
N ALA A 855 60.65 19.57 30.75
CA ALA A 855 61.77 19.82 29.78
C ALA A 855 62.40 18.66 29.03
N GLY A 856 62.54 18.86 27.72
CA GLY A 856 63.63 18.36 26.95
C GLY A 856 63.33 17.82 25.56
N ALA A 857 63.29 18.68 24.52
CA ALA A 857 63.51 18.28 23.16
C ALA A 857 65.07 18.06 22.92
N PRO A 858 65.51 17.35 21.89
CA PRO A 858 65.45 17.86 20.50
C PRO A 858 65.35 16.78 19.38
N LYS A 859 64.99 17.30 18.22
CA LYS A 859 65.23 16.64 16.90
C LYS A 859 66.75 16.37 16.59
N PRO A 860 67.06 15.44 15.66
CA PRO A 860 67.16 15.88 14.27
C PRO A 860 66.76 14.83 13.20
N LYS A 861 66.39 15.35 12.01
CA LYS A 861 66.59 14.68 10.70
C LYS A 861 68.08 14.48 10.38
N PRO A 862 68.55 13.80 9.30
CA PRO A 862 67.97 13.64 7.98
C PRO A 862 68.38 12.33 7.19
N GLU A 863 67.84 12.27 5.93
CA GLU A 863 68.47 11.70 4.69
C GLU A 863 68.60 10.16 4.58
N THR A 864 68.46 9.51 3.47
CA THR A 864 68.42 9.72 2.01
C THR A 864 68.25 8.40 1.33
N ASN A 865 67.70 8.42 0.10
CA ASN A 865 67.97 7.52 -1.06
C ASN A 865 67.64 6.03 -0.94
N SER A 866 67.11 5.37 -1.91
CA SER A 866 67.09 5.47 -3.36
C SER A 866 66.42 4.25 -3.97
N LYS A 867 65.77 4.42 -5.11
CA LYS A 867 65.73 3.52 -6.29
C LYS A 867 65.37 2.05 -6.06
N ASP A 868 64.56 1.42 -6.81
CA ASP A 868 64.37 1.27 -8.28
C ASP A 868 63.17 0.36 -8.54
N THR A 869 62.37 0.67 -9.51
CA THR A 869 62.20 0.10 -10.88
C THR A 869 61.25 -1.05 -11.09
N PHE A 870 60.37 -0.76 -12.09
CA PHE A 870 59.75 -1.66 -13.08
C PHE A 870 58.62 -2.62 -12.66
N MET A 871 57.41 -2.49 -13.19
CA MET A 871 57.05 -2.92 -14.55
C MET A 871 55.66 -2.35 -14.96
N SER A 872 55.70 -1.86 -16.17
CA SER A 872 54.64 -1.44 -17.04
C SER A 872 53.82 -2.63 -17.56
N SER A 873 52.48 -2.47 -17.67
CA SER A 873 51.78 -3.12 -18.77
C SER A 873 50.73 -2.19 -19.33
N LYS A 874 50.91 -1.88 -20.57
CA LYS A 874 50.04 -1.23 -21.54
C LYS A 874 48.63 -1.81 -21.54
N MET A 875 47.62 -0.94 -21.72
CA MET A 875 46.52 -1.21 -22.61
C MET A 875 46.13 0.05 -23.38
N GLU A 876 45.98 -0.19 -24.62
CA GLU A 876 45.93 0.77 -25.72
C GLU A 876 44.67 1.66 -25.70
N SER A 877 44.91 2.89 -26.09
CA SER A 877 43.95 3.92 -26.50
C SER A 877 43.33 3.56 -27.84
N LEU A 878 42.00 3.64 -27.93
CA LEU A 878 41.31 3.88 -29.20
C LEU A 878 40.78 5.32 -29.17
N THR A 879 41.45 6.14 -29.91
CA THR A 879 41.03 7.49 -30.32
C THR A 879 39.92 7.37 -31.35
N ILE A 880 38.83 8.05 -31.12
CA ILE A 880 37.94 8.51 -32.17
C ILE A 880 37.91 10.04 -32.05
N GLU A 881 38.48 10.65 -33.08
CA GLU A 881 38.35 12.08 -33.35
C GLU A 881 36.97 12.33 -33.89
N GLU A 882 36.22 13.22 -33.23
CA GLU A 882 35.15 13.98 -33.86
C GLU A 882 35.33 15.44 -33.46
N ASP A 883 35.55 16.25 -34.46
CA ASP A 883 35.55 17.72 -34.44
C ASP A 883 34.27 18.26 -33.84
N VAL A 884 34.36 18.94 -32.73
CA VAL A 884 33.32 19.89 -32.28
C VAL A 884 33.98 21.22 -31.97
N LYS A 885 33.57 22.19 -32.77
CA LYS A 885 33.82 23.59 -32.60
C LYS A 885 33.62 24.07 -31.18
N GLU A 886 34.63 24.80 -30.67
CA GLU A 886 34.53 25.66 -29.51
C GLU A 886 33.35 26.63 -29.65
N GLY A 887 32.37 26.48 -28.76
CA GLY A 887 31.39 27.48 -28.43
C GLY A 887 31.64 27.86 -26.98
N GLU A 888 32.23 29.05 -26.80
CA GLU A 888 32.35 29.69 -25.50
C GLU A 888 30.95 29.89 -24.93
N ALA A 889 30.61 29.16 -23.88
CA ALA A 889 29.45 29.46 -23.04
C ALA A 889 29.89 30.57 -22.07
N GLU A 890 29.44 31.78 -22.33
CA GLU A 890 29.55 32.92 -21.44
C GLU A 890 28.87 32.61 -20.09
N ASP A 891 29.63 32.80 -19.02
CA ASP A 891 29.27 32.60 -17.61
C ASP A 891 28.38 33.80 -17.19
N GLU A 892 27.10 33.78 -17.48
CA GLU A 892 26.16 34.85 -17.16
C GLU A 892 25.86 34.87 -15.66
N GLY A 893 26.43 35.83 -14.94
CA GLY A 893 25.83 36.49 -13.78
C GLY A 893 26.32 36.13 -12.39
N VAL A 894 27.32 35.28 -12.17
CA VAL A 894 27.88 34.99 -10.84
C VAL A 894 29.12 35.86 -10.62
N PRO A 895 29.22 36.69 -9.55
CA PRO A 895 30.41 37.47 -9.28
C PRO A 895 31.61 36.59 -8.99
N ILE A 896 32.76 36.90 -9.64
CA ILE A 896 33.99 36.14 -9.50
C ILE A 896 34.86 36.78 -8.42
N TYR A 897 35.40 35.96 -7.52
CA TYR A 897 36.30 36.38 -6.45
C TYR A 897 37.60 35.58 -6.45
N PRO A 898 38.75 36.17 -6.08
CA PRO A 898 40.00 35.44 -5.97
C PRO A 898 39.93 34.30 -4.97
N TYR A 899 40.59 33.18 -5.28
CA TYR A 899 40.62 31.95 -4.44
C TYR A 899 41.01 32.24 -2.99
N GLU A 900 41.95 33.14 -2.73
CA GLU A 900 42.41 33.50 -1.37
C GLU A 900 41.28 34.11 -0.51
N ARG A 901 40.29 34.77 -1.10
CA ARG A 901 39.14 35.31 -0.39
C ARG A 901 38.01 34.29 -0.20
N LEU A 902 38.01 33.25 -0.97
CA LEU A 902 36.99 32.18 -0.92
C LEU A 902 37.35 31.05 0.03
N LYS A 903 38.60 30.95 0.49
CA LYS A 903 39.02 29.96 1.49
C LYS A 903 38.25 30.11 2.80
N THR A 904 37.98 28.97 3.45
CA THR A 904 37.35 28.93 4.80
C THR A 904 38.24 29.60 5.87
N THR A 905 39.56 29.73 5.60
CA THR A 905 40.58 30.31 6.49
C THR A 905 40.98 31.73 6.07
N SER A 906 40.25 32.35 5.15
CA SER A 906 40.59 33.70 4.64
C SER A 906 40.52 34.75 5.75
N ALA A 907 41.49 35.67 5.78
CA ALA A 907 41.52 36.81 6.69
C ALA A 907 40.49 37.88 6.29
N GLU A 908 40.10 37.94 4.98
CA GLU A 908 39.12 38.88 4.45
C GLU A 908 38.05 38.11 3.67
N PRO A 909 37.15 37.40 4.33
CA PRO A 909 36.14 36.59 3.68
C PRO A 909 35.11 37.43 2.94
N VAL A 910 34.57 36.95 1.84
CA VAL A 910 33.48 37.59 1.10
C VAL A 910 32.17 37.41 1.85
N ALA A 911 31.42 38.47 2.09
CA ALA A 911 30.24 38.45 2.98
C ALA A 911 28.93 38.00 2.31
N GLU A 912 28.81 38.12 0.97
CA GLU A 912 27.56 37.87 0.24
C GLU A 912 27.68 36.74 -0.76
N ILE A 913 28.09 35.53 -0.28
CA ILE A 913 28.22 34.33 -1.12
C ILE A 913 27.57 33.12 -0.47
N ASP A 914 27.19 32.15 -1.29
CA ASP A 914 26.76 30.84 -0.78
C ASP A 914 27.99 30.08 -0.25
N VAL A 915 28.16 30.06 1.07
CA VAL A 915 29.32 29.43 1.74
C VAL A 915 29.37 27.89 1.50
N THR A 916 28.30 27.29 1.02
CA THR A 916 28.27 25.85 0.70
C THR A 916 28.75 25.55 -0.72
N LYS A 917 28.87 26.60 -1.57
CA LYS A 917 29.24 26.51 -2.98
C LYS A 917 30.29 27.52 -3.35
N ARG A 918 31.29 27.73 -2.53
CA ARG A 918 32.37 28.70 -2.77
C ARG A 918 33.07 28.54 -4.11
N GLU A 919 33.13 27.32 -4.63
CA GLU A 919 33.76 26.98 -5.91
C GLU A 919 33.05 27.61 -7.12
N ILE A 920 31.80 27.98 -7.07
CA ILE A 920 31.11 28.61 -8.20
C ILE A 920 31.61 30.04 -8.47
N TYR A 921 32.17 30.69 -7.44
CA TYR A 921 32.69 32.05 -7.48
C TYR A 921 34.15 32.14 -7.93
N LEU A 922 34.81 31.02 -8.24
CA LEU A 922 36.13 30.98 -8.85
C LEU A 922 36.06 31.26 -10.35
N SER A 923 37.07 31.96 -10.89
CA SER A 923 37.27 32.02 -12.33
C SER A 923 37.50 30.61 -12.92
N SER A 924 37.26 30.45 -14.21
CA SER A 924 37.45 29.11 -14.87
C SER A 924 38.91 28.65 -14.81
N GLU A 925 39.85 29.61 -14.76
CA GLU A 925 41.30 29.38 -14.64
C GLU A 925 41.64 28.92 -13.22
N GLU A 926 41.29 29.68 -12.17
CA GLU A 926 41.54 29.30 -10.77
C GLU A 926 40.85 28.04 -10.38
N PHE A 927 39.63 27.81 -10.93
CA PHE A 927 38.89 26.55 -10.69
C PHE A 927 39.68 25.32 -11.21
N ARG A 928 40.23 25.43 -12.42
CA ARG A 928 41.07 24.39 -13.01
C ARG A 928 42.40 24.21 -12.27
N GLU A 929 43.01 25.31 -11.85
CA GLU A 929 44.29 25.31 -11.12
C GLU A 929 44.15 24.62 -9.77
N HIS A 930 43.17 25.01 -8.98
CA HIS A 930 42.99 24.48 -7.60
C HIS A 930 42.28 23.13 -7.51
N LEU A 931 41.25 22.90 -8.32
CA LEU A 931 40.47 21.65 -8.32
C LEU A 931 40.95 20.62 -9.34
N GLY A 932 41.92 20.97 -10.21
CA GLY A 932 42.57 20.07 -11.17
C GLY A 932 41.72 19.61 -12.35
N MET A 933 40.58 20.27 -12.58
CA MET A 933 39.62 19.93 -13.64
C MET A 933 38.70 21.08 -14.02
N ALA A 934 38.07 21.02 -15.18
CA ALA A 934 37.07 22.02 -15.60
C ALA A 934 35.79 21.91 -14.78
N LYS A 935 35.06 23.05 -14.65
CA LYS A 935 33.77 23.13 -13.91
C LYS A 935 32.82 22.00 -14.32
N ASP A 936 32.62 21.76 -15.62
CA ASP A 936 31.71 20.71 -16.11
C ASP A 936 32.11 19.29 -15.72
N ALA A 937 33.40 19.00 -15.69
CA ALA A 937 33.90 17.70 -15.25
C ALA A 937 33.73 17.51 -13.74
N PHE A 938 33.90 18.59 -12.97
CA PHE A 938 33.73 18.56 -11.52
C PHE A 938 32.26 18.31 -11.13
N TYR A 939 31.32 18.99 -11.74
CA TYR A 939 29.88 18.80 -11.42
C TYR A 939 29.31 17.47 -11.90
N LYS A 940 29.98 16.75 -12.81
CA LYS A 940 29.66 15.35 -13.14
C LYS A 940 30.14 14.33 -12.10
N LEU A 941 30.99 14.74 -11.15
CA LEU A 941 31.45 13.86 -10.08
C LEU A 941 30.36 13.66 -9.01
N PRO A 942 30.31 12.50 -8.35
CA PRO A 942 29.44 12.30 -7.18
C PRO A 942 29.72 13.35 -6.09
N LYS A 943 28.69 13.84 -5.41
CA LYS A 943 28.80 14.91 -4.40
C LYS A 943 29.86 14.67 -3.33
N TRP A 944 30.01 13.42 -2.87
CA TRP A 944 31.04 13.07 -1.89
C TRP A 944 32.47 13.34 -2.41
N LYS A 945 32.71 13.14 -3.72
CA LYS A 945 34.01 13.37 -4.36
C LYS A 945 34.22 14.86 -4.58
N GLN A 946 33.18 15.64 -4.98
CA GLN A 946 33.23 17.08 -5.04
C GLN A 946 33.58 17.68 -3.67
N ASN A 947 32.90 17.27 -2.60
CA ASN A 947 33.18 17.78 -1.26
C ASN A 947 34.60 17.41 -0.79
N LYS A 948 35.09 16.21 -1.12
CA LYS A 948 36.47 15.79 -0.81
C LYS A 948 37.50 16.69 -1.49
N LEU A 949 37.28 17.06 -2.74
CA LEU A 949 38.13 17.99 -3.48
C LEU A 949 38.05 19.40 -2.91
N LYS A 950 36.87 19.91 -2.59
CA LYS A 950 36.64 21.21 -1.95
C LYS A 950 37.32 21.31 -0.58
N MET A 951 37.26 20.25 0.24
CA MET A 951 38.00 20.19 1.52
C MET A 951 39.50 20.22 1.33
N ALA A 952 40.04 19.54 0.30
CA ALA A 952 41.47 19.53 0.01
C ALA A 952 42.01 20.92 -0.34
N VAL A 953 41.17 21.78 -0.93
CA VAL A 953 41.47 23.17 -1.28
C VAL A 953 40.80 24.20 -0.37
N GLN A 954 40.38 23.85 0.80
CA GLN A 954 39.83 24.74 1.82
C GLN A 954 38.62 25.57 1.36
N LEU A 955 37.82 25.08 0.43
CA LEU A 955 36.60 25.75 -0.06
C LEU A 955 35.32 25.19 0.59
N PHE A 956 35.47 24.21 1.52
CA PHE A 956 34.35 23.57 2.17
C PHE A 956 34.61 23.42 3.69
#